data_7a9eb50bb5b12001f2e28e763ac273d8
#
_entry.id   7a9eb50bb5b12001f2e28e763ac273d8
#
_cell.length_a   1.000
_cell.length_b   1.000
_cell.length_c   1.000
_cell.angle_alpha   90.00
_cell.angle_beta   90.00
_cell.angle_gamma   90.00
#
_symmetry.space_group_name_H-M   'P 1'
#
loop_
_entity.id
_entity.type
_entity.pdbx_description
1 polymer ?
#
loop_
_entity_poly.entity_id
_entity_poly.type
_entity_poly.pdbx_seq_one_letter_code
_entity_poly.pdbx_strand_id
1 'polypeptide(L)'
;MKINWTTVGKRSLLPFAVLLAFLPLLDPMNVFSDLRLRSFDTFQQLYPREKMQDDPVVLIDIDDESLSRYGQWPWPRNLVAELVDRTYYSLATGFDIVFAEPDRTGSNQLKQTYQASPSMVEALEFVPDHDEIFRNAIESHGTVVLGLAPNNNGYKEFDQIKSGLVVQGDDPKQFLNQYIGVENNIEILEEVSSGLGSMSIGNNDAVVRTIPTFELVGGQLVPSFPLEVLRVAVGASTYQVKSSNASSEQAFGEATGINHVKLGNLVMPTNPDGSLWIYSTKTANMNIIPAWQLLDGLIEPEFFDGKITVVGTSASGLFDLRSSALEKNIPGVTIVAQFIQQIVSGTFLQRPDWLGGLELISGLLLSIIITLAIQRFGPVGGLIIFSVGIGSIFLGSYSLFIDQGFLVDPISPTVICLVAYLVITFFNFLFTELERSKVRTAFSQYLAPAMVDKLAKSSESLVLGGETKEMTMLFSDIRGFTGISEQYKDDPEGLTQLINKLLSVLSDEILLTEGTIDKYMGDCIMAFWNAPTDQPEHARLAVQAAMEMGRAMQKLNEELAAEGKKTMAVGIGINTGDCVVGNMGSTQRFDYTVLGDTVNLASRLEGQSGEYGFQIIAGADTVKSLSGYEVFELDLLAVKGKTEPVTIYTVFEGAESDIDDAEAFRVAHQEFLKAYRGQDWDAAMQHINTYQKDVSSFSQYYELFAARIKSLQANPPGPEWTGVFVALSK
;
A
#
# COMPACT_ATOMS: atom_id res chain seq x y z
N MET A 1 -22.61 8.38 -26.55
CA MET A 1 -21.16 8.48 -26.29
C MET A 1 -20.89 7.84 -24.92
N LYS A 2 -20.55 6.54 -24.87
CA LYS A 2 -20.26 5.86 -23.58
C LYS A 2 -18.90 6.32 -23.09
N ILE A 3 -18.88 7.02 -21.96
CA ILE A 3 -17.64 7.46 -21.30
C ILE A 3 -16.85 6.22 -20.94
N ASN A 4 -15.65 6.08 -21.50
CA ASN A 4 -14.74 4.99 -21.14
C ASN A 4 -14.09 5.30 -19.78
N TRP A 5 -14.75 4.86 -18.71
CA TRP A 5 -14.37 5.12 -17.32
C TRP A 5 -12.93 4.66 -16.98
N THR A 6 -12.42 3.64 -17.66
CA THR A 6 -11.04 3.17 -17.43
C THR A 6 -10.02 4.14 -17.99
N THR A 7 -10.27 4.73 -19.16
CA THR A 7 -9.39 5.75 -19.74
C THR A 7 -9.45 7.05 -18.95
N VAL A 8 -10.65 7.43 -18.46
CA VAL A 8 -10.84 8.60 -17.59
C VAL A 8 -10.15 8.36 -16.25
N GLY A 9 -10.32 7.16 -15.65
CA GLY A 9 -9.69 6.79 -14.39
C GLY A 9 -8.15 6.82 -14.47
N LYS A 10 -7.55 6.25 -15.50
CA LYS A 10 -6.08 6.32 -15.71
C LYS A 10 -5.57 7.76 -15.89
N ARG A 11 -6.35 8.63 -16.55
CA ARG A 11 -6.00 10.06 -16.71
C ARG A 11 -6.17 10.87 -15.42
N SER A 12 -7.07 10.50 -14.53
CA SER A 12 -7.29 11.17 -13.24
C SER A 12 -6.23 10.82 -12.19
N LEU A 13 -5.37 9.82 -12.40
CA LEU A 13 -4.30 9.46 -11.47
C LEU A 13 -3.24 10.58 -11.34
N LEU A 14 -2.97 11.34 -12.41
CA LEU A 14 -1.99 12.42 -12.37
C LEU A 14 -2.44 13.59 -11.46
N PRO A 15 -3.64 14.19 -11.62
CA PRO A 15 -4.11 15.22 -10.68
C PRO A 15 -4.28 14.68 -9.25
N PHE A 16 -4.59 13.42 -9.06
CA PHE A 16 -4.62 12.81 -7.73
C PHE A 16 -3.24 12.70 -7.09
N ALA A 17 -2.19 12.36 -7.85
CA ALA A 17 -0.81 12.38 -7.36
C ALA A 17 -0.37 13.78 -6.89
N VAL A 18 -0.80 14.83 -7.61
CA VAL A 18 -0.57 16.23 -7.20
C VAL A 18 -1.23 16.53 -5.85
N LEU A 19 -2.45 16.06 -5.65
CA LEU A 19 -3.19 16.30 -4.40
C LEU A 19 -2.52 15.57 -3.21
N LEU A 20 -1.99 14.37 -3.43
CA LEU A 20 -1.25 13.61 -2.40
C LEU A 20 0.06 14.28 -2.01
N ALA A 21 0.66 15.12 -2.87
CA ALA A 21 1.87 15.87 -2.56
C ALA A 21 1.70 16.87 -1.39
N PHE A 22 0.48 17.26 -1.07
CA PHE A 22 0.16 18.13 0.07
C PHE A 22 -0.08 17.39 1.39
N LEU A 23 -0.07 16.05 1.37
CA LEU A 23 -0.31 15.24 2.58
C LEU A 23 0.67 15.52 3.73
N PRO A 24 1.98 15.72 3.51
CA PRO A 24 2.92 16.04 4.60
C PRO A 24 2.68 17.38 5.26
N LEU A 25 1.94 18.32 4.63
CA LEU A 25 1.54 19.58 5.25
C LEU A 25 0.47 19.37 6.33
N LEU A 26 -0.17 18.19 6.36
CA LEU A 26 -1.16 17.80 7.34
C LEU A 26 -0.54 16.81 8.34
N ASP A 27 0.54 17.20 9.05
CA ASP A 27 1.23 16.37 10.04
C ASP A 27 0.65 16.61 11.47
N PRO A 28 -0.59 16.15 11.77
CA PRO A 28 -1.26 16.44 13.04
C PRO A 28 -0.62 15.74 14.24
N MET A 29 0.23 14.76 14.02
CA MET A 29 0.94 14.00 15.05
C MET A 29 2.44 14.29 15.09
N ASN A 30 2.93 15.24 14.30
CA ASN A 30 4.34 15.60 14.18
C ASN A 30 5.28 14.44 13.78
N VAL A 31 4.73 13.36 13.21
CA VAL A 31 5.51 12.16 12.85
C VAL A 31 6.55 12.46 11.77
N PHE A 32 6.16 13.22 10.75
CA PHE A 32 7.10 13.60 9.68
C PHE A 32 8.13 14.60 10.18
N SER A 33 7.73 15.52 11.06
CA SER A 33 8.63 16.45 11.73
C SER A 33 9.67 15.72 12.57
N ASP A 34 9.27 14.73 13.36
CA ASP A 34 10.18 13.92 14.18
C ASP A 34 11.16 13.10 13.29
N LEU A 35 10.67 12.49 12.22
CA LEU A 35 11.53 11.74 11.29
C LEU A 35 12.52 12.65 10.58
N ARG A 36 12.13 13.86 10.19
CA ARG A 36 12.99 14.89 9.64
C ARG A 36 14.11 15.26 10.62
N LEU A 37 13.78 15.55 11.88
CA LEU A 37 14.75 15.86 12.92
C LEU A 37 15.75 14.71 13.14
N ARG A 38 15.28 13.47 13.16
CA ARG A 38 16.15 12.30 13.24
C ARG A 38 17.05 12.13 12.03
N SER A 39 16.60 12.53 10.83
CA SER A 39 17.46 12.51 9.65
C SER A 39 18.60 13.54 9.77
N PHE A 40 18.32 14.72 10.33
CA PHE A 40 19.34 15.73 10.62
C PHE A 40 20.33 15.28 11.69
N ASP A 41 19.86 14.62 12.75
CA ASP A 41 20.74 13.98 13.75
C ASP A 41 21.65 12.94 13.09
N THR A 42 21.10 12.12 12.18
CA THR A 42 21.88 11.11 11.44
C THR A 42 22.97 11.76 10.57
N PHE A 43 22.67 12.88 9.90
CA PHE A 43 23.68 13.61 9.13
C PHE A 43 24.80 14.13 10.02
N GLN A 44 24.50 14.67 11.20
CA GLN A 44 25.53 15.07 12.16
C GLN A 44 26.33 13.88 12.72
N GLN A 45 25.70 12.71 12.91
CA GLN A 45 26.41 11.49 13.34
C GLN A 45 27.40 10.99 12.28
N LEU A 46 27.02 11.11 10.99
CA LEU A 46 27.89 10.72 9.87
C LEU A 46 28.99 11.75 9.60
N TYR A 47 28.71 13.02 9.80
CA TYR A 47 29.62 14.12 9.57
C TYR A 47 29.53 15.13 10.73
N PRO A 48 30.14 14.83 11.89
CA PRO A 48 30.15 15.75 13.04
C PRO A 48 31.05 16.95 12.76
N ARG A 49 30.81 18.05 13.45
CA ARG A 49 31.69 19.22 13.39
C ARG A 49 33.10 18.85 13.85
N GLU A 50 34.09 19.21 13.05
CA GLU A 50 35.50 18.88 13.29
C GLU A 50 36.05 19.62 14.52
N LYS A 51 37.11 19.07 15.10
CA LYS A 51 37.85 19.71 16.18
C LYS A 51 38.50 21.00 15.66
N MET A 52 38.30 22.09 16.38
CA MET A 52 38.96 23.36 16.12
C MET A 52 40.44 23.29 16.55
N GLN A 53 41.39 23.66 15.67
CA GLN A 53 42.84 23.58 15.98
C GLN A 53 43.25 24.51 17.10
N ASP A 54 42.79 25.80 17.04
CA ASP A 54 43.05 26.84 18.04
C ASP A 54 41.74 27.19 18.74
N ASP A 55 41.19 26.21 19.50
CA ASP A 55 39.93 26.40 20.20
C ASP A 55 40.08 27.40 21.35
N PRO A 56 39.41 28.56 21.24
CA PRO A 56 39.47 29.58 22.29
C PRO A 56 38.54 29.26 23.46
N VAL A 57 37.67 28.23 23.37
CA VAL A 57 36.67 27.94 24.39
C VAL A 57 37.22 26.91 25.37
N VAL A 58 37.15 27.24 26.65
CA VAL A 58 37.59 26.35 27.75
C VAL A 58 36.40 26.14 28.69
N LEU A 59 36.09 24.88 28.97
CA LEU A 59 35.09 24.51 29.99
C LEU A 59 35.80 24.17 31.29
N ILE A 60 35.50 24.92 32.35
CA ILE A 60 35.87 24.57 33.73
C ILE A 60 34.76 23.72 34.30
N ASP A 61 35.07 22.48 34.56
CA ASP A 61 34.09 21.46 34.94
C ASP A 61 34.17 21.17 36.45
N ILE A 62 33.09 21.50 37.18
CA ILE A 62 32.91 21.07 38.54
C ILE A 62 32.43 19.62 38.54
N ASP A 63 33.39 18.71 38.43
CA ASP A 63 33.20 17.28 38.38
C ASP A 63 33.12 16.58 39.75
N ASP A 64 32.88 15.26 39.75
CA ASP A 64 32.81 14.47 40.99
C ASP A 64 34.15 14.51 41.78
N GLU A 65 35.31 14.60 41.12
CA GLU A 65 36.58 14.74 41.81
C GLU A 65 36.74 16.11 42.46
N SER A 66 36.29 17.17 41.80
CA SER A 66 36.25 18.52 42.35
C SER A 66 35.37 18.57 43.60
N LEU A 67 34.19 17.92 43.58
CA LEU A 67 33.33 17.82 44.77
C LEU A 67 33.97 16.99 45.89
N SER A 68 34.70 15.93 45.56
CA SER A 68 35.41 15.09 46.55
C SER A 68 36.50 15.86 47.27
N ARG A 69 37.23 16.76 46.59
CA ARG A 69 38.33 17.53 47.13
C ARG A 69 37.89 18.76 47.92
N TYR A 70 36.93 19.52 47.39
CA TYR A 70 36.54 20.83 47.88
C TYR A 70 35.18 20.84 48.57
N GLY A 71 34.49 19.73 48.67
CA GLY A 71 33.20 19.58 49.35
C GLY A 71 32.02 19.61 48.36
N GLN A 72 30.84 19.34 48.92
CA GLN A 72 29.59 19.27 48.18
C GLN A 72 29.14 20.65 47.68
N TRP A 73 28.53 20.68 46.52
CA TRP A 73 27.90 21.88 45.98
C TRP A 73 26.60 22.23 46.75
N PRO A 74 26.24 23.51 46.98
CA PRO A 74 26.95 24.71 46.51
C PRO A 74 28.20 25.03 47.36
N TRP A 75 29.27 25.34 46.64
CA TRP A 75 30.53 25.74 47.28
C TRP A 75 30.42 27.11 47.96
N PRO A 76 31.20 27.38 49.04
CA PRO A 76 31.38 28.70 49.58
C PRO A 76 31.80 29.70 48.50
N ARG A 77 31.22 30.92 48.50
CA ARG A 77 31.47 31.92 47.46
C ARG A 77 32.91 32.38 47.37
N ASN A 78 33.69 32.30 48.46
CA ASN A 78 35.12 32.58 48.39
C ASN A 78 35.87 31.58 47.52
N LEU A 79 35.44 30.31 47.48
CA LEU A 79 36.01 29.28 46.59
C LEU A 79 35.63 29.52 45.11
N VAL A 80 34.38 29.96 44.90
CA VAL A 80 33.93 30.39 43.55
C VAL A 80 34.66 31.65 43.09
N ALA A 81 34.95 32.58 44.00
CA ALA A 81 35.75 33.76 43.71
C ALA A 81 37.17 33.40 43.26
N GLU A 82 37.78 32.36 43.86
CA GLU A 82 39.09 31.87 43.42
C GLU A 82 39.07 31.38 41.97
N LEU A 83 37.99 30.72 41.51
CA LEU A 83 37.87 30.37 40.09
C LEU A 83 37.85 31.60 39.17
N VAL A 84 37.21 32.69 39.59
CA VAL A 84 37.22 33.98 38.88
C VAL A 84 38.63 34.53 38.83
N ASP A 85 39.33 34.58 39.96
CA ASP A 85 40.69 35.14 40.03
C ASP A 85 41.67 34.34 39.16
N ARG A 86 41.53 32.99 39.11
CA ARG A 86 42.33 32.07 38.28
C ARG A 86 42.05 32.21 36.78
N THR A 87 40.87 32.72 36.41
CA THR A 87 40.51 32.94 35.01
C THR A 87 40.66 34.43 34.60
N TYR A 88 41.35 35.25 35.34
CA TYR A 88 41.47 36.70 35.18
C TYR A 88 41.82 37.17 33.78
N TYR A 89 42.66 36.42 33.05
CA TYR A 89 43.07 36.80 31.69
C TYR A 89 42.07 36.36 30.61
N SER A 90 40.95 35.68 30.97
CA SER A 90 39.94 35.30 29.99
C SER A 90 39.28 36.51 29.35
N LEU A 91 38.96 36.41 28.06
CA LEU A 91 38.14 37.42 27.35
C LEU A 91 36.75 37.58 28.00
N ALA A 92 36.20 36.47 28.47
CA ALA A 92 35.03 36.43 29.30
C ALA A 92 35.00 35.11 30.12
N THR A 93 34.53 35.22 31.38
CA THR A 93 34.25 34.03 32.20
C THR A 93 32.74 33.99 32.52
N GLY A 94 32.05 32.98 31.95
CA GLY A 94 30.62 32.77 32.14
C GLY A 94 30.34 31.66 33.14
N PHE A 95 29.44 31.90 34.11
CA PHE A 95 28.94 30.88 35.02
C PHE A 95 27.58 30.38 34.55
N ASP A 96 27.51 29.13 34.12
CA ASP A 96 26.26 28.39 33.82
C ASP A 96 25.60 27.95 35.13
N ILE A 97 25.42 28.88 36.04
CA ILE A 97 24.98 28.71 37.42
C ILE A 97 24.22 29.95 37.85
N VAL A 98 23.12 29.77 38.58
CA VAL A 98 22.37 30.86 39.21
C VAL A 98 22.71 30.93 40.72
N PHE A 99 23.14 32.07 41.18
CA PHE A 99 23.45 32.34 42.57
C PHE A 99 22.27 33.05 43.27
N ALA A 100 21.14 32.35 43.41
CA ALA A 100 19.88 32.96 43.83
C ALA A 100 19.79 33.25 45.33
N GLU A 101 20.59 32.57 46.16
CA GLU A 101 20.59 32.71 47.60
C GLU A 101 21.95 33.21 48.10
N PRO A 102 21.99 33.99 49.20
CA PRO A 102 23.23 34.32 49.87
C PRO A 102 24.01 33.09 50.36
N ASP A 103 25.33 33.21 50.44
CA ASP A 103 26.20 32.12 50.87
C ASP A 103 25.90 31.71 52.32
N ARG A 104 25.48 30.45 52.48
CA ARG A 104 25.15 29.87 53.79
C ARG A 104 26.33 29.83 54.75
N THR A 105 27.55 29.90 54.25
CA THR A 105 28.79 29.90 55.05
C THR A 105 29.37 31.31 55.20
N GLY A 106 28.81 32.34 54.57
CA GLY A 106 29.20 33.72 54.70
C GLY A 106 28.91 34.28 56.04
N SER A 107 29.74 35.26 56.49
CA SER A 107 29.66 35.86 57.86
C SER A 107 28.28 36.49 58.14
N ASN A 108 27.65 37.10 57.17
CA ASN A 108 26.33 37.70 57.26
C ASN A 108 25.25 36.67 57.57
N GLN A 109 25.24 35.54 56.90
CA GLN A 109 24.26 34.45 57.09
C GLN A 109 24.53 33.71 58.42
N LEU A 110 25.81 33.52 58.78
CA LEU A 110 26.20 32.94 60.06
C LEU A 110 25.78 33.81 61.24
N LYS A 111 25.94 35.15 61.15
CA LYS A 111 25.44 36.10 62.16
C LYS A 111 23.92 35.95 62.34
N GLN A 112 23.15 35.84 61.34
CA GLN A 112 21.72 35.60 61.44
C GLN A 112 21.39 34.25 62.12
N THR A 113 22.14 33.19 61.78
CA THR A 113 21.95 31.86 62.33
C THR A 113 22.30 31.84 63.85
N TYR A 114 23.36 32.52 64.23
CA TYR A 114 23.86 32.53 65.60
C TYR A 114 23.50 33.83 66.40
N GLN A 115 22.51 34.60 65.96
CA GLN A 115 22.10 35.86 66.56
C GLN A 115 21.79 35.77 68.08
N ALA A 116 21.45 34.58 68.63
CA ALA A 116 21.22 34.31 70.02
C ALA A 116 22.53 34.17 70.82
N SER A 117 23.72 34.21 70.19
CA SER A 117 25.03 34.14 70.89
C SER A 117 25.87 35.37 70.56
N PRO A 118 25.84 36.43 71.46
CA PRO A 118 26.52 37.68 71.18
C PRO A 118 28.03 37.54 70.91
N SER A 119 28.71 36.64 71.66
CA SER A 119 30.14 36.42 71.48
C SER A 119 30.48 35.79 70.14
N MET A 120 29.56 35.02 69.60
CA MET A 120 29.74 34.41 68.24
C MET A 120 29.53 35.49 67.16
N VAL A 121 28.52 36.33 67.30
CA VAL A 121 28.25 37.45 66.41
C VAL A 121 29.44 38.41 66.35
N GLU A 122 30.03 38.74 67.52
CA GLU A 122 31.23 39.59 67.63
C GLU A 122 32.46 38.97 66.94
N ALA A 123 32.66 37.65 67.09
CA ALA A 123 33.74 36.94 66.43
C ALA A 123 33.56 36.93 64.87
N LEU A 124 32.31 36.84 64.43
CA LEU A 124 31.98 36.86 62.98
C LEU A 124 32.11 38.25 62.34
N GLU A 125 32.26 39.34 63.11
CA GLU A 125 32.53 40.68 62.57
C GLU A 125 33.90 40.76 61.85
N PHE A 126 34.84 39.92 62.25
CA PHE A 126 36.19 39.88 61.73
C PHE A 126 36.32 38.86 60.53
N VAL A 127 35.26 38.09 60.20
CA VAL A 127 35.24 37.18 59.14
C VAL A 127 34.67 37.88 57.88
N PRO A 128 35.40 37.94 56.74
CA PRO A 128 34.87 38.52 55.51
C PRO A 128 33.58 37.82 55.07
N ASP A 129 32.66 38.58 54.50
CA ASP A 129 31.48 38.00 53.83
C ASP A 129 31.87 37.36 52.50
N HIS A 130 31.48 36.12 52.28
CA HIS A 130 31.88 35.39 51.08
C HIS A 130 31.21 35.94 49.80
N ASP A 131 29.98 36.45 49.90
CA ASP A 131 29.31 37.10 48.78
C ASP A 131 30.02 38.39 48.38
N GLU A 132 30.53 39.17 49.33
CA GLU A 132 31.38 40.35 49.05
C GLU A 132 32.74 39.98 48.46
N ILE A 133 33.38 38.87 48.89
CA ILE A 133 34.60 38.37 48.27
C ILE A 133 34.35 38.05 46.80
N PHE A 134 33.27 37.33 46.50
CA PHE A 134 32.89 36.95 45.16
C PHE A 134 32.51 38.18 44.32
N ARG A 135 31.75 39.12 44.88
CA ARG A 135 31.45 40.39 44.25
C ARG A 135 32.74 41.13 43.80
N ASN A 136 33.70 41.25 44.69
CA ASN A 136 34.96 41.93 44.44
C ASN A 136 35.82 41.22 43.38
N ALA A 137 35.82 39.89 43.36
CA ALA A 137 36.47 39.12 42.29
C ALA A 137 35.81 39.37 40.94
N ILE A 138 34.49 39.39 40.86
CA ILE A 138 33.73 39.71 39.64
C ILE A 138 34.07 41.13 39.13
N GLU A 139 34.03 42.11 40.04
CA GLU A 139 34.32 43.49 39.72
C GLU A 139 35.77 43.70 39.22
N SER A 140 36.73 43.04 39.88
CA SER A 140 38.14 43.07 39.51
C SER A 140 38.39 42.40 38.13
N HIS A 141 37.75 41.28 37.86
CA HIS A 141 37.84 40.58 36.56
C HIS A 141 37.25 41.44 35.43
N GLY A 142 36.11 42.06 35.65
CA GLY A 142 35.49 43.01 34.71
C GLY A 142 34.81 42.41 33.48
N THR A 143 34.90 41.10 33.25
CA THR A 143 34.29 40.38 32.10
C THR A 143 33.56 39.11 32.53
N VAL A 144 32.93 39.09 33.72
CA VAL A 144 32.15 37.98 34.21
C VAL A 144 30.70 38.08 33.76
N VAL A 145 30.15 36.94 33.33
CA VAL A 145 28.74 36.77 32.95
C VAL A 145 28.07 35.74 33.85
N LEU A 146 26.89 36.07 34.37
CA LEU A 146 26.10 35.17 35.22
C LEU A 146 24.87 34.65 34.50
N GLY A 147 24.51 33.41 34.82
CA GLY A 147 23.31 32.76 34.32
C GLY A 147 22.03 33.25 34.97
N LEU A 148 20.93 33.21 34.25
CA LEU A 148 19.57 33.45 34.73
C LEU A 148 18.68 32.27 34.37
N ALA A 149 17.75 31.87 35.27
CA ALA A 149 16.82 30.78 34.99
C ALA A 149 15.39 31.31 34.77
N PRO A 150 14.93 31.47 33.53
CA PRO A 150 13.56 31.86 33.20
C PRO A 150 12.56 30.82 33.71
N ASN A 151 11.41 31.27 34.21
CA ASN A 151 10.35 30.41 34.72
C ASN A 151 8.95 30.98 34.42
N ASN A 152 7.93 30.14 34.58
CA ASN A 152 6.52 30.52 34.41
C ASN A 152 5.79 30.71 35.76
N ASN A 153 6.51 30.77 36.89
CA ASN A 153 5.93 30.84 38.22
C ASN A 153 5.76 32.29 38.75
N GLY A 154 6.27 33.28 38.00
CA GLY A 154 6.01 34.70 38.30
C GLY A 154 6.84 35.30 39.45
N TYR A 155 8.00 34.75 39.77
CA TYR A 155 8.89 35.26 40.79
C TYR A 155 9.89 36.27 40.22
N LYS A 156 9.79 37.51 40.65
CA LYS A 156 10.63 38.69 40.36
C LYS A 156 10.53 39.26 38.93
N GLU A 157 10.36 40.56 38.86
CA GLU A 157 10.58 41.34 37.62
C GLU A 157 12.08 41.41 37.33
N PHE A 158 12.44 41.26 36.09
CA PHE A 158 13.81 41.41 35.59
C PHE A 158 13.93 42.79 34.92
N ASP A 159 14.81 43.66 35.41
CA ASP A 159 15.00 45.01 34.89
C ASP A 159 16.46 45.34 34.56
N GLN A 160 17.41 44.41 34.82
CA GLN A 160 18.86 44.65 34.66
C GLN A 160 19.45 44.14 33.34
N ILE A 161 19.02 44.66 32.22
CA ILE A 161 19.66 44.33 30.93
C ILE A 161 20.98 45.09 30.78
N LYS A 162 22.08 44.37 30.60
CA LYS A 162 23.44 44.92 30.47
C LYS A 162 23.84 45.27 29.02
N SER A 163 22.99 44.95 28.03
CA SER A 163 23.31 45.12 26.61
C SER A 163 22.30 46.00 25.89
N GLY A 164 22.78 46.74 24.89
CA GLY A 164 21.93 47.44 23.94
C GLY A 164 21.33 46.50 22.89
N LEU A 165 20.19 46.91 22.31
CA LEU A 165 19.53 46.17 21.24
C LEU A 165 19.12 47.14 20.14
N VAL A 166 19.48 46.80 18.91
CA VAL A 166 19.05 47.51 17.67
C VAL A 166 18.22 46.50 16.83
N VAL A 167 16.99 46.85 16.56
CA VAL A 167 16.06 46.04 15.76
C VAL A 167 15.86 46.63 14.40
N GLN A 168 15.93 45.81 13.36
CA GLN A 168 15.59 46.14 11.99
C GLN A 168 14.47 45.22 11.51
N GLY A 169 13.33 45.77 11.10
CA GLY A 169 12.13 45.04 10.72
C GLY A 169 11.07 45.04 11.83
N ASP A 170 10.27 43.99 11.87
CA ASP A 170 9.20 43.84 12.85
C ASP A 170 9.72 43.62 14.29
N ASP A 171 8.87 43.87 15.29
CA ASP A 171 9.23 43.64 16.66
C ASP A 171 9.53 42.14 16.92
N PRO A 172 10.78 41.79 17.31
CA PRO A 172 11.17 40.38 17.50
C PRO A 172 10.41 39.70 18.64
N LYS A 173 9.80 40.43 19.55
CA LYS A 173 9.05 39.90 20.69
C LYS A 173 7.92 38.94 20.28
N GLN A 174 7.35 39.14 19.12
CA GLN A 174 6.25 38.29 18.60
C GLN A 174 6.69 36.90 18.14
N PHE A 175 7.99 36.68 17.96
CA PHE A 175 8.53 35.42 17.45
C PHE A 175 9.22 34.57 18.52
N LEU A 176 9.52 35.16 19.68
CA LEU A 176 10.34 34.56 20.75
C LEU A 176 9.52 33.76 21.75
N ASN A 177 10.15 32.78 22.40
CA ASN A 177 9.62 32.09 23.54
C ASN A 177 9.42 33.06 24.72
N GLN A 178 8.30 32.94 25.42
CA GLN A 178 7.90 33.86 26.48
C GLN A 178 7.91 33.17 27.85
N TYR A 179 8.47 33.85 28.85
CA TYR A 179 8.47 33.46 30.23
C TYR A 179 7.89 34.59 31.09
N ILE A 180 7.16 34.24 32.15
CA ILE A 180 6.49 35.21 33.02
C ILE A 180 7.49 35.86 33.97
N GLY A 181 8.48 35.10 34.46
CA GLY A 181 9.45 35.55 35.44
C GLY A 181 10.80 34.88 35.29
N VAL A 182 11.70 35.15 36.19
CA VAL A 182 13.06 34.66 36.23
C VAL A 182 13.53 34.42 37.65
N GLU A 183 14.37 33.42 37.83
CA GLU A 183 15.19 33.29 39.05
C GLU A 183 16.52 33.99 38.82
N ASN A 184 16.73 35.08 39.61
CA ASN A 184 17.87 35.96 39.49
C ASN A 184 18.98 35.54 40.47
N ASN A 185 20.18 36.03 40.23
CA ASN A 185 21.24 36.03 41.22
C ASN A 185 20.94 37.04 42.35
N ILE A 186 21.72 37.00 43.42
CA ILE A 186 21.66 38.06 44.43
C ILE A 186 22.12 39.39 43.83
N GLU A 187 21.46 40.47 44.20
CA GLU A 187 21.59 41.81 43.61
C GLU A 187 23.04 42.31 43.54
N ILE A 188 23.81 42.11 44.62
CA ILE A 188 25.20 42.56 44.69
C ILE A 188 26.12 41.90 43.66
N LEU A 189 25.82 40.71 43.16
CA LEU A 189 26.56 40.03 42.10
C LEU A 189 26.10 40.52 40.71
N GLU A 190 24.80 40.73 40.55
CA GLU A 190 24.26 41.24 39.31
C GLU A 190 24.75 42.66 39.01
N GLU A 191 24.84 43.53 40.00
CA GLU A 191 25.31 44.90 39.82
C GLU A 191 26.68 44.98 39.18
N VAL A 192 27.62 44.13 39.58
CA VAL A 192 29.03 44.17 39.17
C VAL A 192 29.32 43.24 37.97
N SER A 193 28.38 42.33 37.59
CA SER A 193 28.56 41.46 36.48
C SER A 193 28.54 42.24 35.16
N SER A 194 29.32 41.83 34.16
CA SER A 194 29.37 42.41 32.83
C SER A 194 28.26 41.99 31.90
N GLY A 195 27.56 40.89 32.25
CA GLY A 195 26.46 40.38 31.50
C GLY A 195 25.57 39.41 32.30
N LEU A 196 24.31 39.36 31.93
CA LEU A 196 23.30 38.44 32.45
C LEU A 196 22.61 37.74 31.29
N GLY A 197 22.60 36.40 31.27
CA GLY A 197 22.05 35.65 30.14
C GLY A 197 21.17 34.48 30.58
N SER A 198 20.11 34.22 29.78
CA SER A 198 19.20 33.09 30.01
C SER A 198 19.90 31.74 29.80
N MET A 199 19.82 30.86 30.77
CA MET A 199 20.33 29.50 30.73
C MET A 199 19.35 28.51 30.07
N SER A 200 18.21 28.98 29.58
CA SER A 200 17.25 28.13 28.89
C SER A 200 17.85 27.54 27.62
N ILE A 201 17.79 26.24 27.51
CA ILE A 201 18.28 25.51 26.32
C ILE A 201 17.11 25.21 25.34
N GLY A 202 16.03 25.99 25.39
CA GLY A 202 14.88 25.86 24.51
C GLY A 202 13.92 24.72 24.87
N ASN A 203 13.14 24.26 23.88
CA ASN A 203 12.02 23.34 24.09
C ASN A 203 12.42 22.05 24.83
N ASN A 204 11.46 21.47 25.56
CA ASN A 204 11.56 20.20 26.30
C ASN A 204 11.84 18.94 25.44
N ASP A 205 12.54 19.09 24.35
CA ASP A 205 12.91 17.97 23.50
C ASP A 205 13.95 17.07 24.18
N ALA A 206 13.80 15.75 24.00
CA ALA A 206 14.74 14.77 24.52
C ALA A 206 16.16 14.95 23.97
N VAL A 207 16.30 15.61 22.83
CA VAL A 207 17.59 15.95 22.18
C VAL A 207 17.64 17.45 21.94
N VAL A 208 18.66 18.11 22.45
CA VAL A 208 18.87 19.54 22.25
C VAL A 208 19.44 19.78 20.83
N ARG A 209 18.63 20.37 19.97
CA ARG A 209 19.00 20.65 18.57
C ARG A 209 19.18 22.11 18.26
N THR A 210 18.55 22.97 19.05
CA THR A 210 18.59 24.42 18.87
C THR A 210 18.78 25.10 20.20
N ILE A 211 19.42 26.26 20.22
CA ILE A 211 19.51 27.17 21.36
C ILE A 211 18.92 28.51 20.96
N PRO A 212 18.02 29.12 21.76
CA PRO A 212 17.50 30.45 21.48
C PRO A 212 18.62 31.50 21.59
N THR A 213 18.57 32.53 20.73
CA THR A 213 19.46 33.68 20.86
C THR A 213 18.94 34.66 21.88
N PHE A 214 17.63 34.86 21.90
CA PHE A 214 16.92 35.70 22.87
C PHE A 214 15.66 35.00 23.34
N GLU A 215 15.21 35.44 24.52
CA GLU A 215 13.91 35.03 25.07
C GLU A 215 13.19 36.27 25.60
N LEU A 216 11.87 36.21 25.69
CA LEU A 216 11.05 37.26 26.27
C LEU A 216 10.74 36.89 27.73
N VAL A 217 11.38 37.54 28.67
CA VAL A 217 11.21 37.32 30.11
C VAL A 217 10.59 38.55 30.75
N GLY A 218 9.41 38.43 31.36
CA GLY A 218 8.69 39.56 31.94
C GLY A 218 8.43 40.71 30.96
N GLY A 219 8.34 40.42 29.66
CA GLY A 219 8.17 41.44 28.62
C GLY A 219 9.45 42.08 28.10
N GLN A 220 10.61 41.72 28.66
CA GLN A 220 11.94 42.21 28.20
C GLN A 220 12.69 41.15 27.40
N LEU A 221 13.50 41.61 26.44
CA LEU A 221 14.35 40.76 25.61
C LEU A 221 15.65 40.44 26.35
N VAL A 222 15.81 39.19 26.75
CA VAL A 222 16.98 38.69 27.45
C VAL A 222 17.81 37.82 26.50
N PRO A 223 19.11 38.10 26.32
CA PRO A 223 20.00 37.25 25.54
C PRO A 223 20.18 35.90 26.21
N SER A 224 20.41 34.85 25.43
CA SER A 224 20.83 33.57 25.99
C SER A 224 22.21 33.69 26.63
N PHE A 225 22.48 32.86 27.63
CA PHE A 225 23.74 32.84 28.34
C PHE A 225 24.98 32.71 27.45
N PRO A 226 25.03 31.72 26.50
CA PRO A 226 26.17 31.60 25.59
C PRO A 226 26.36 32.84 24.67
N LEU A 227 25.25 33.48 24.29
CA LEU A 227 25.32 34.68 23.45
C LEU A 227 25.84 35.89 24.26
N GLU A 228 25.46 35.99 25.51
CA GLU A 228 25.91 37.07 26.41
C GLU A 228 27.41 36.92 26.79
N VAL A 229 27.87 35.65 27.00
CA VAL A 229 29.32 35.36 27.16
C VAL A 229 30.10 35.81 25.96
N LEU A 230 29.60 35.54 24.73
CA LEU A 230 30.22 35.99 23.48
C LEU A 230 30.22 37.53 23.35
N ARG A 231 29.11 38.19 23.77
CA ARG A 231 29.04 39.65 23.73
C ARG A 231 30.16 40.29 24.54
N VAL A 232 30.32 39.81 25.79
CA VAL A 232 31.37 40.30 26.66
C VAL A 232 32.76 39.97 26.13
N ALA A 233 32.97 38.75 25.63
CA ALA A 233 34.25 38.30 25.07
C ALA A 233 34.72 39.16 23.85
N VAL A 234 33.79 39.54 22.96
CA VAL A 234 34.12 40.39 21.81
C VAL A 234 34.10 41.92 22.12
N GLY A 235 33.78 42.28 23.35
CA GLY A 235 33.73 43.68 23.77
C GLY A 235 32.58 44.48 23.15
N ALA A 236 31.53 43.83 22.68
CA ALA A 236 30.41 44.50 22.04
C ALA A 236 29.42 45.03 23.06
N SER A 237 28.90 46.25 22.83
CA SER A 237 27.89 46.88 23.70
C SER A 237 26.45 46.59 23.24
N THR A 238 26.25 46.15 21.99
CA THR A 238 24.91 46.11 21.36
C THR A 238 24.75 44.94 20.46
N TYR A 239 23.60 44.31 20.49
CA TYR A 239 23.13 43.32 19.49
C TYR A 239 22.37 44.01 18.38
N GLN A 240 22.47 43.48 17.16
CA GLN A 240 21.64 43.87 16.03
C GLN A 240 20.79 42.68 15.63
N VAL A 241 19.47 42.80 15.70
CA VAL A 241 18.51 41.79 15.32
C VAL A 241 17.80 42.21 14.06
N LYS A 242 17.85 41.37 13.02
CA LYS A 242 17.10 41.58 11.80
C LYS A 242 15.93 40.57 11.75
N SER A 243 14.73 41.11 11.61
CA SER A 243 13.48 40.36 11.56
C SER A 243 12.73 40.60 10.25
N SER A 244 11.55 40.00 10.12
CA SER A 244 10.64 40.17 8.99
C SER A 244 10.45 41.65 8.64
N ASN A 245 10.21 41.92 7.37
CA ASN A 245 9.99 43.27 6.83
C ASN A 245 11.15 44.23 6.96
N ALA A 246 12.36 43.76 7.29
CA ALA A 246 13.56 44.60 7.27
C ALA A 246 13.98 44.98 5.84
N SER A 247 14.68 46.12 5.71
CA SER A 247 15.22 46.56 4.41
C SER A 247 16.11 45.49 3.79
N SER A 248 15.92 45.20 2.49
CA SER A 248 16.66 44.19 1.71
C SER A 248 16.44 42.75 2.16
N GLU A 249 15.30 42.45 2.79
CA GLU A 249 14.90 41.08 3.04
C GLU A 249 14.57 40.37 1.73
N GLN A 250 15.11 39.18 1.56
CA GLN A 250 14.72 38.25 0.48
C GLN A 250 13.90 37.11 1.14
N ALA A 251 12.59 37.30 1.21
CA ALA A 251 11.68 36.35 1.84
C ALA A 251 10.87 35.60 0.80
N PHE A 252 10.59 34.34 1.09
CA PHE A 252 9.67 33.50 0.32
C PHE A 252 8.28 33.36 0.99
N GLY A 253 7.97 34.19 2.01
CA GLY A 253 6.72 34.17 2.75
C GLY A 253 6.39 35.53 3.36
N GLU A 254 5.20 35.66 3.99
CA GLU A 254 4.73 36.92 4.60
C GLU A 254 5.43 37.25 5.91
N ALA A 255 5.93 36.24 6.67
CA ALA A 255 6.64 36.46 7.91
C ALA A 255 7.78 35.43 8.06
N THR A 256 9.02 35.89 7.96
CA THR A 256 10.22 35.05 8.10
C THR A 256 10.72 34.93 9.53
N GLY A 257 10.12 35.67 10.47
CA GLY A 257 10.55 35.71 11.85
C GLY A 257 11.86 36.48 12.05
N ILE A 258 12.74 35.96 12.91
CA ILE A 258 14.08 36.52 13.11
C ILE A 258 15.03 35.89 12.10
N ASN A 259 15.63 36.69 11.22
CA ASN A 259 16.46 36.21 10.10
C ASN A 259 17.92 36.01 10.50
N HIS A 260 18.48 36.95 11.28
CA HIS A 260 19.81 36.81 11.86
C HIS A 260 20.01 37.73 13.04
N VAL A 261 20.94 37.34 13.87
CA VAL A 261 21.49 38.15 14.96
C VAL A 261 22.95 38.49 14.62
N LYS A 262 23.31 39.78 14.76
CA LYS A 262 24.67 40.22 14.54
C LYS A 262 25.25 40.75 15.85
N LEU A 263 26.48 40.33 16.15
CA LEU A 263 27.24 40.71 17.32
C LEU A 263 28.67 41.11 16.87
N GLY A 264 28.98 42.40 16.86
CA GLY A 264 30.23 42.88 16.29
C GLY A 264 30.36 42.46 14.81
N ASN A 265 31.36 41.64 14.51
CA ASN A 265 31.55 41.08 13.16
C ASN A 265 30.91 39.69 12.93
N LEU A 266 30.39 39.07 14.01
CA LEU A 266 29.76 37.78 13.94
C LEU A 266 28.31 37.93 13.45
N VAL A 267 27.96 37.23 12.40
CA VAL A 267 26.58 37.18 11.86
C VAL A 267 26.08 35.76 11.98
N MET A 268 25.01 35.57 12.77
CA MET A 268 24.43 34.29 13.11
C MET A 268 23.09 34.16 12.41
N PRO A 269 22.95 33.25 11.43
CA PRO A 269 21.66 32.99 10.78
C PRO A 269 20.75 32.21 11.74
N THR A 270 19.54 32.72 11.98
CA THR A 270 18.59 32.13 12.94
C THR A 270 17.43 31.43 12.24
N ASN A 271 16.76 30.54 12.97
CA ASN A 271 15.42 30.10 12.66
C ASN A 271 14.40 31.24 12.88
N PRO A 272 13.16 31.13 12.36
CA PRO A 272 12.13 32.16 12.53
C PRO A 272 11.85 32.55 13.99
N ASP A 273 11.99 31.60 14.93
CA ASP A 273 11.84 31.79 16.38
C ASP A 273 13.08 32.38 17.07
N GLY A 274 14.09 32.79 16.30
CA GLY A 274 15.33 33.32 16.82
C GLY A 274 16.30 32.28 17.38
N SER A 275 16.02 30.99 17.26
CA SER A 275 16.95 29.92 17.67
C SER A 275 18.02 29.63 16.61
N LEU A 276 19.14 29.05 17.05
CA LEU A 276 20.21 28.59 16.18
C LEU A 276 20.34 27.07 16.28
N TRP A 277 20.52 26.42 15.13
CA TRP A 277 20.83 24.99 15.10
C TRP A 277 22.21 24.71 15.70
N ILE A 278 22.28 23.69 16.55
CA ILE A 278 23.55 23.19 17.07
C ILE A 278 24.17 22.24 16.06
N TYR A 279 25.39 22.55 15.65
CA TYR A 279 26.26 21.65 14.94
C TYR A 279 27.18 20.97 15.95
N SER A 280 26.79 19.82 16.41
CA SER A 280 27.45 19.12 17.53
C SER A 280 28.86 18.64 17.17
N THR A 281 29.75 18.66 18.14
CA THR A 281 31.04 17.97 18.10
C THR A 281 31.11 16.97 19.26
N LYS A 282 32.07 16.03 19.20
CA LYS A 282 32.25 15.07 20.31
C LYS A 282 32.84 15.79 21.53
N THR A 283 32.37 15.45 22.74
CA THR A 283 32.87 15.99 23.99
C THR A 283 34.39 15.83 24.12
N ALA A 284 34.96 14.73 23.60
CA ALA A 284 36.42 14.51 23.57
C ALA A 284 37.20 15.54 22.71
N ASN A 285 36.54 16.34 21.89
CA ASN A 285 37.15 17.43 21.12
C ASN A 285 37.20 18.76 21.85
N MET A 286 36.55 18.85 23.03
CA MET A 286 36.48 20.07 23.82
C MET A 286 37.68 20.23 24.75
N ASN A 287 38.04 21.47 25.08
CA ASN A 287 39.03 21.78 26.10
C ASN A 287 38.31 21.84 27.47
N ILE A 288 38.33 20.74 28.19
CA ILE A 288 37.68 20.62 29.50
C ILE A 288 38.75 20.54 30.58
N ILE A 289 38.69 21.40 31.57
CA ILE A 289 39.60 21.43 32.72
C ILE A 289 38.77 21.21 33.99
N PRO A 290 39.04 20.17 34.78
CA PRO A 290 38.41 19.98 36.05
C PRO A 290 38.69 21.16 37.00
N ALA A 291 37.69 21.66 37.71
CA ALA A 291 37.80 22.84 38.59
C ALA A 291 38.87 22.68 39.69
N TRP A 292 39.06 21.44 40.19
CA TRP A 292 40.09 21.16 41.20
C TRP A 292 41.51 21.44 40.68
N GLN A 293 41.80 21.25 39.39
CA GLN A 293 43.13 21.54 38.82
C GLN A 293 43.43 23.03 38.85
N LEU A 294 42.41 23.82 38.61
CA LEU A 294 42.50 25.26 38.62
C LEU A 294 42.70 25.78 40.08
N LEU A 295 41.91 25.24 41.04
CA LEU A 295 42.00 25.59 42.46
C LEU A 295 43.30 25.13 43.09
N ASP A 296 43.84 23.96 42.69
CA ASP A 296 45.15 23.47 43.17
C ASP A 296 46.33 24.25 42.52
N GLY A 297 46.05 25.21 41.60
CA GLY A 297 47.07 26.03 40.97
C GLY A 297 47.95 25.26 39.95
N LEU A 298 47.39 24.18 39.35
CA LEU A 298 48.08 23.39 38.33
C LEU A 298 48.04 24.02 36.95
N ILE A 299 47.15 24.99 36.80
CA ILE A 299 46.95 25.74 35.53
C ILE A 299 47.28 27.22 35.84
N GLU A 300 48.26 27.76 35.15
CA GLU A 300 48.64 29.15 35.31
C GLU A 300 47.56 30.09 34.72
N PRO A 301 47.28 31.25 35.34
CA PRO A 301 46.24 32.18 34.83
C PRO A 301 46.49 32.65 33.39
N GLU A 302 47.75 32.78 32.96
CA GLU A 302 48.14 33.20 31.58
C GLU A 302 47.66 32.21 30.52
N PHE A 303 47.34 30.95 30.89
CA PHE A 303 46.73 29.98 29.98
C PHE A 303 45.39 30.50 29.40
N PHE A 304 44.70 31.34 30.16
CA PHE A 304 43.37 31.85 29.77
C PHE A 304 43.46 33.10 28.88
N ASP A 305 44.67 33.61 28.60
CA ASP A 305 44.83 34.76 27.69
C ASP A 305 44.24 34.46 26.29
N GLY A 306 43.31 35.34 25.88
CA GLY A 306 42.56 35.16 24.63
C GLY A 306 41.53 34.03 24.64
N LYS A 307 41.24 33.40 25.81
CA LYS A 307 40.22 32.31 25.94
C LYS A 307 38.88 32.85 26.38
N ILE A 308 37.83 32.10 26.04
CA ILE A 308 36.46 32.27 26.54
C ILE A 308 36.22 31.10 27.49
N THR A 309 36.01 31.40 28.74
CA THR A 309 35.86 30.41 29.80
C THR A 309 34.38 30.25 30.19
N VAL A 310 33.92 29.01 30.29
CA VAL A 310 32.60 28.65 30.77
C VAL A 310 32.77 27.76 32.00
N VAL A 311 32.15 28.11 33.11
CA VAL A 311 32.16 27.34 34.35
C VAL A 311 30.79 26.69 34.55
N GLY A 312 30.76 25.39 34.76
CA GLY A 312 29.54 24.65 35.03
C GLY A 312 29.79 23.32 35.72
N THR A 313 28.75 22.53 35.85
CA THR A 313 28.81 21.29 36.61
C THR A 313 28.54 20.06 35.75
N SER A 314 29.36 19.01 35.93
CA SER A 314 29.10 17.67 35.39
C SER A 314 28.88 16.61 36.50
N ALA A 315 29.03 16.98 37.75
CA ALA A 315 28.97 16.06 38.87
C ALA A 315 27.61 15.35 38.97
N SER A 316 27.68 14.05 39.28
CA SER A 316 26.53 13.11 39.27
C SER A 316 25.36 13.51 40.20
N GLY A 317 25.57 14.40 41.16
CA GLY A 317 24.51 14.86 42.06
C GLY A 317 23.74 16.12 41.61
N LEU A 318 24.15 16.76 40.50
CA LEU A 318 23.63 18.06 40.07
C LEU A 318 22.75 18.00 38.80
N PHE A 319 22.56 16.85 38.22
CA PHE A 319 21.58 16.38 37.21
C PHE A 319 21.11 17.36 36.11
N ASP A 320 21.99 18.11 35.49
CA ASP A 320 21.67 18.74 34.20
C ASP A 320 22.21 17.91 33.01
N LEU A 321 21.70 16.67 32.90
CA LEU A 321 22.07 15.78 31.76
C LEU A 321 21.14 15.99 30.57
N ARG A 322 21.72 16.25 29.44
CA ARG A 322 21.07 16.48 28.16
C ARG A 322 21.55 15.49 27.11
N SER A 323 20.85 15.39 25.99
CA SER A 323 21.31 14.64 24.82
C SER A 323 21.53 15.59 23.65
N SER A 324 22.61 15.40 22.93
CA SER A 324 22.86 16.05 21.63
C SER A 324 22.55 15.09 20.47
N ALA A 325 22.71 15.55 19.24
CA ALA A 325 22.63 14.68 18.06
C ALA A 325 23.68 13.56 18.06
N LEU A 326 24.83 13.75 18.73
CA LEU A 326 25.96 12.81 18.73
C LEU A 326 26.01 11.95 20.00
N GLU A 327 25.77 12.53 21.15
CA GLU A 327 26.04 11.93 22.47
C GLU A 327 24.81 12.06 23.36
N LYS A 328 24.60 11.03 24.17
CA LYS A 328 23.52 11.00 25.18
C LYS A 328 24.10 11.26 26.56
N ASN A 329 23.29 11.87 27.43
CA ASN A 329 23.63 12.11 28.83
C ASN A 329 24.94 12.90 29.02
N ILE A 330 25.09 13.99 28.26
CA ILE A 330 26.19 14.95 28.43
C ILE A 330 25.74 16.10 29.30
N PRO A 331 26.65 16.73 30.11
CA PRO A 331 26.31 17.90 30.88
C PRO A 331 25.80 19.07 30.03
N GLY A 332 24.78 19.79 30.49
CA GLY A 332 24.20 20.93 29.75
C GLY A 332 25.24 21.98 29.39
N VAL A 333 26.13 22.30 30.33
CA VAL A 333 27.26 23.22 30.10
C VAL A 333 28.18 22.85 28.97
N THR A 334 28.34 21.52 28.65
CA THR A 334 29.09 21.06 27.50
C THR A 334 28.42 21.50 26.20
N ILE A 335 27.08 21.47 26.14
CA ILE A 335 26.31 21.92 24.98
C ILE A 335 26.47 23.45 24.80
N VAL A 336 26.44 24.18 25.90
CA VAL A 336 26.68 25.64 25.94
C VAL A 336 28.05 25.97 25.36
N ALA A 337 29.11 25.28 25.83
CA ALA A 337 30.47 25.48 25.38
C ALA A 337 30.63 25.10 23.87
N GLN A 338 30.00 24.01 23.42
CA GLN A 338 29.97 23.63 22.00
C GLN A 338 29.27 24.69 21.13
N PHE A 339 28.21 25.31 21.64
CA PHE A 339 27.50 26.35 20.93
C PHE A 339 28.34 27.65 20.78
N ILE A 340 29.05 28.07 21.85
CA ILE A 340 29.99 29.20 21.79
C ILE A 340 31.09 28.87 20.75
N GLN A 341 31.68 27.69 20.82
CA GLN A 341 32.72 27.25 19.89
C GLN A 341 32.23 27.26 18.42
N GLN A 342 30.98 26.82 18.19
CA GLN A 342 30.34 26.87 16.86
C GLN A 342 30.25 28.31 16.32
N ILE A 343 29.82 29.26 17.14
CA ILE A 343 29.66 30.65 16.73
C ILE A 343 31.03 31.28 16.41
N VAL A 344 32.02 31.02 17.27
CA VAL A 344 33.40 31.53 17.04
C VAL A 344 34.01 30.92 15.79
N SER A 345 33.77 29.66 15.48
CA SER A 345 34.25 29.03 14.24
C SER A 345 33.51 29.47 12.99
N GLY A 346 32.37 30.16 13.13
CA GLY A 346 31.54 30.60 11.99
C GLY A 346 30.87 29.43 11.24
N THR A 347 30.75 28.26 11.85
CA THR A 347 30.13 27.06 11.24
C THR A 347 28.68 26.95 11.66
N PHE A 348 27.74 27.19 10.75
CA PHE A 348 26.30 27.20 11.04
C PHE A 348 25.54 26.19 10.22
N LEU A 349 24.59 25.51 10.86
CA LEU A 349 23.53 24.80 10.19
C LEU A 349 22.36 25.76 9.94
N GLN A 350 21.79 25.71 8.75
CA GLN A 350 20.74 26.63 8.32
C GLN A 350 19.60 25.89 7.63
N ARG A 351 18.39 26.40 7.84
CA ARG A 351 17.20 25.98 7.11
C ARG A 351 16.46 27.22 6.56
N PRO A 352 16.97 27.81 5.46
CA PRO A 352 16.30 28.93 4.82
C PRO A 352 14.84 28.61 4.44
N ASP A 353 13.98 29.62 4.43
CA ASP A 353 12.53 29.53 4.18
C ASP A 353 12.17 28.87 2.83
N TRP A 354 12.98 29.12 1.78
CA TRP A 354 12.80 28.55 0.45
C TRP A 354 12.99 27.02 0.37
N LEU A 355 13.67 26.39 1.35
CA LEU A 355 13.92 24.95 1.35
C LEU A 355 12.63 24.16 1.40
N GLY A 356 11.64 24.58 2.18
CA GLY A 356 10.33 23.91 2.23
C GLY A 356 9.65 23.86 0.86
N GLY A 357 9.76 24.95 0.09
CA GLY A 357 9.27 25.00 -1.28
C GLY A 357 10.03 24.05 -2.22
N LEU A 358 11.36 24.00 -2.11
CA LEU A 358 12.20 23.08 -2.89
C LEU A 358 11.86 21.61 -2.61
N GLU A 359 11.70 21.25 -1.35
CA GLU A 359 11.34 19.90 -0.89
C GLU A 359 9.99 19.47 -1.45
N LEU A 360 8.99 20.33 -1.37
CA LEU A 360 7.66 20.09 -1.92
C LEU A 360 7.69 19.94 -3.44
N ILE A 361 8.38 20.82 -4.16
CA ILE A 361 8.50 20.76 -5.62
C ILE A 361 9.25 19.50 -6.06
N SER A 362 10.33 19.13 -5.37
CA SER A 362 11.11 17.94 -5.69
C SER A 362 10.27 16.66 -5.50
N GLY A 363 9.52 16.56 -4.40
CA GLY A 363 8.58 15.45 -4.15
C GLY A 363 7.47 15.41 -5.20
N LEU A 364 6.90 16.54 -5.57
CA LEU A 364 5.88 16.64 -6.60
C LEU A 364 6.40 16.20 -7.98
N LEU A 365 7.53 16.71 -8.42
CA LEU A 365 8.12 16.35 -9.72
C LEU A 365 8.46 14.87 -9.77
N LEU A 366 9.07 14.33 -8.72
CA LEU A 366 9.41 12.92 -8.67
C LEU A 366 8.15 12.03 -8.64
N SER A 367 7.11 12.42 -7.92
CA SER A 367 5.83 11.68 -7.90
C SER A 367 5.15 11.65 -9.28
N ILE A 368 5.25 12.73 -10.05
CA ILE A 368 4.79 12.77 -11.44
C ILE A 368 5.59 11.81 -12.32
N ILE A 369 6.93 11.83 -12.19
CA ILE A 369 7.82 10.93 -12.94
C ILE A 369 7.51 9.47 -12.61
N ILE A 370 7.33 9.12 -11.33
CA ILE A 370 6.94 7.79 -10.87
C ILE A 370 5.59 7.39 -11.48
N THR A 371 4.61 8.30 -11.48
CA THR A 371 3.29 8.05 -12.07
C THR A 371 3.38 7.71 -13.56
N LEU A 372 4.14 8.49 -14.31
CA LEU A 372 4.36 8.25 -15.74
C LEU A 372 5.13 6.94 -15.99
N ALA A 373 6.09 6.63 -15.13
CA ALA A 373 6.84 5.38 -15.20
C ALA A 373 5.96 4.15 -14.93
N ILE A 374 5.08 4.19 -13.94
CA ILE A 374 4.11 3.12 -13.66
C ILE A 374 3.18 2.93 -14.87
N GLN A 375 2.71 4.00 -15.48
CA GLN A 375 1.84 3.91 -16.65
C GLN A 375 2.55 3.35 -17.89
N ARG A 376 3.85 3.61 -18.07
CA ARG A 376 4.62 3.22 -19.25
C ARG A 376 5.32 1.86 -19.11
N PHE A 377 5.90 1.60 -17.94
CA PHE A 377 6.76 0.44 -17.67
C PHE A 377 6.19 -0.50 -16.58
N GLY A 378 5.00 -0.20 -16.07
CA GLY A 378 4.37 -0.96 -15.00
C GLY A 378 4.96 -0.69 -13.61
N PRO A 379 4.46 -1.41 -12.57
CA PRO A 379 4.87 -1.18 -11.17
C PRO A 379 6.37 -1.35 -10.92
N VAL A 380 7.02 -2.32 -11.59
CA VAL A 380 8.46 -2.57 -11.42
C VAL A 380 9.29 -1.39 -11.93
N GLY A 381 8.93 -0.83 -13.09
CA GLY A 381 9.59 0.37 -13.62
C GLY A 381 9.40 1.58 -12.70
N GLY A 382 8.21 1.72 -12.14
CA GLY A 382 7.92 2.74 -11.11
C GLY A 382 8.76 2.57 -9.84
N LEU A 383 8.95 1.34 -9.37
CA LEU A 383 9.77 1.02 -8.18
C LEU A 383 11.24 1.38 -8.39
N ILE A 384 11.79 1.09 -9.57
CA ILE A 384 13.18 1.44 -9.89
C ILE A 384 13.38 2.96 -9.84
N ILE A 385 12.48 3.73 -10.49
CA ILE A 385 12.56 5.19 -10.50
C ILE A 385 12.35 5.76 -9.10
N PHE A 386 11.42 5.21 -8.32
CA PHE A 386 11.20 5.55 -6.92
C PHE A 386 12.51 5.35 -6.11
N SER A 387 13.14 4.19 -6.20
CA SER A 387 14.35 3.87 -5.42
C SER A 387 15.54 4.78 -5.81
N VAL A 388 15.76 5.00 -7.10
CA VAL A 388 16.82 5.89 -7.60
C VAL A 388 16.55 7.34 -7.20
N GLY A 389 15.30 7.79 -7.34
CA GLY A 389 14.89 9.15 -6.99
C GLY A 389 15.07 9.46 -5.51
N ILE A 390 14.63 8.55 -4.64
CA ILE A 390 14.82 8.69 -3.18
C ILE A 390 16.31 8.67 -2.83
N GLY A 391 17.08 7.74 -3.39
CA GLY A 391 18.52 7.72 -3.18
C GLY A 391 19.17 9.05 -3.56
N SER A 392 18.74 9.66 -4.67
CA SER A 392 19.23 10.98 -5.11
C SER A 392 18.83 12.11 -4.15
N ILE A 393 17.61 12.08 -3.59
CA ILE A 393 17.16 13.07 -2.60
C ILE A 393 18.01 12.97 -1.33
N PHE A 394 18.22 11.76 -0.78
CA PHE A 394 19.04 11.57 0.42
C PHE A 394 20.52 11.99 0.18
N LEU A 395 21.10 11.58 -0.94
CA LEU A 395 22.48 11.95 -1.28
C LEU A 395 22.61 13.47 -1.51
N GLY A 396 21.66 14.09 -2.20
CA GLY A 396 21.63 15.53 -2.43
C GLY A 396 21.46 16.32 -1.12
N SER A 397 20.53 15.89 -0.25
CA SER A 397 20.35 16.50 1.07
C SER A 397 21.62 16.39 1.93
N TYR A 398 22.27 15.21 1.93
CA TYR A 398 23.51 14.98 2.67
C TYR A 398 24.69 15.80 2.09
N SER A 399 24.81 15.93 0.77
CA SER A 399 25.83 16.77 0.15
C SER A 399 25.66 18.25 0.51
N LEU A 400 24.43 18.76 0.45
CA LEU A 400 24.13 20.16 0.85
C LEU A 400 24.39 20.40 2.33
N PHE A 401 24.20 19.39 3.18
CA PHE A 401 24.57 19.45 4.58
C PHE A 401 26.09 19.59 4.77
N ILE A 402 26.89 18.78 4.07
CA ILE A 402 28.37 18.83 4.17
C ILE A 402 28.92 20.15 3.60
N ASP A 403 28.48 20.52 2.38
CA ASP A 403 29.10 21.59 1.62
C ASP A 403 28.66 22.99 2.09
N GLN A 404 27.42 23.12 2.54
CA GLN A 404 26.80 24.42 2.84
C GLN A 404 26.14 24.51 4.22
N GLY A 405 26.09 23.44 4.98
CA GLY A 405 25.40 23.40 6.26
C GLY A 405 23.87 23.47 6.15
N PHE A 406 23.29 23.17 4.96
CA PHE A 406 21.84 23.24 4.78
C PHE A 406 21.14 22.00 5.27
N LEU A 407 20.11 22.19 6.10
CA LEU A 407 19.24 21.13 6.62
C LEU A 407 18.05 20.91 5.69
N VAL A 408 18.31 20.23 4.55
CA VAL A 408 17.27 19.83 3.58
C VAL A 408 16.58 18.58 4.06
N ASP A 409 15.25 18.59 4.10
CA ASP A 409 14.43 17.46 4.55
C ASP A 409 14.33 16.38 3.46
N PRO A 410 14.92 15.19 3.66
CA PRO A 410 14.74 14.08 2.71
C PRO A 410 13.46 13.28 2.96
N ILE A 411 12.81 13.44 4.12
CA ILE A 411 11.67 12.62 4.57
C ILE A 411 10.39 13.04 3.86
N SER A 412 10.06 14.33 3.86
CA SER A 412 8.82 14.82 3.25
C SER A 412 8.67 14.45 1.77
N PRO A 413 9.67 14.68 0.89
CA PRO A 413 9.62 14.22 -0.49
C PRO A 413 9.50 12.69 -0.62
N THR A 414 10.18 11.94 0.27
CA THR A 414 10.11 10.47 0.29
C THR A 414 8.70 9.98 0.59
N VAL A 415 8.04 10.54 1.60
CA VAL A 415 6.67 10.19 1.97
C VAL A 415 5.70 10.50 0.82
N ILE A 416 5.82 11.68 0.21
CA ILE A 416 5.03 12.05 -0.98
C ILE A 416 5.16 10.98 -2.06
N CYS A 417 6.39 10.62 -2.41
CA CYS A 417 6.67 9.63 -3.45
C CYS A 417 6.20 8.23 -3.09
N LEU A 418 6.34 7.81 -1.83
CA LEU A 418 5.90 6.51 -1.34
C LEU A 418 4.37 6.38 -1.43
N VAL A 419 3.64 7.36 -0.92
CA VAL A 419 2.18 7.37 -0.97
C VAL A 419 1.70 7.40 -2.42
N ALA A 420 2.31 8.26 -3.26
CA ALA A 420 1.99 8.31 -4.69
C ALA A 420 2.24 6.96 -5.37
N TYR A 421 3.39 6.32 -5.13
CA TYR A 421 3.72 5.01 -5.69
C TYR A 421 2.68 3.95 -5.29
N LEU A 422 2.36 3.84 -3.99
CA LEU A 422 1.42 2.83 -3.48
C LEU A 422 0.02 3.02 -4.05
N VAL A 423 -0.50 4.24 -4.00
CA VAL A 423 -1.85 4.56 -4.45
C VAL A 423 -1.99 4.37 -5.96
N ILE A 424 -1.02 4.87 -6.74
CA ILE A 424 -1.07 4.77 -8.20
C ILE A 424 -0.90 3.33 -8.66
N THR A 425 -0.04 2.56 -8.02
CA THR A 425 0.13 1.13 -8.30
C THR A 425 -1.16 0.37 -8.00
N PHE A 426 -1.80 0.64 -6.86
CA PHE A 426 -3.09 0.03 -6.50
C PHE A 426 -4.18 0.33 -7.53
N PHE A 427 -4.37 1.59 -7.90
CA PHE A 427 -5.39 1.95 -8.89
C PHE A 427 -5.06 1.41 -10.29
N ASN A 428 -3.79 1.42 -10.69
CA ASN A 428 -3.39 0.83 -11.97
C ASN A 428 -3.66 -0.67 -12.02
N PHE A 429 -3.40 -1.39 -10.92
CA PHE A 429 -3.76 -2.80 -10.78
C PHE A 429 -5.29 -2.99 -10.88
N LEU A 430 -6.04 -2.22 -10.11
CA LEU A 430 -7.51 -2.30 -10.09
C LEU A 430 -8.12 -2.06 -11.49
N PHE A 431 -7.68 -1.02 -12.19
CA PHE A 431 -8.18 -0.72 -13.53
C PHE A 431 -7.79 -1.80 -14.56
N THR A 432 -6.59 -2.36 -14.44
CA THR A 432 -6.14 -3.43 -15.32
C THR A 432 -6.95 -4.71 -15.10
N GLU A 433 -7.27 -5.05 -13.85
CA GLU A 433 -8.09 -6.21 -13.51
C GLU A 433 -9.54 -6.04 -13.97
N LEU A 434 -10.10 -4.85 -13.80
CA LEU A 434 -11.44 -4.53 -14.33
C LEU A 434 -11.50 -4.61 -15.87
N GLU A 435 -10.46 -4.20 -16.58
CA GLU A 435 -10.38 -4.37 -18.04
C GLU A 435 -10.32 -5.84 -18.43
N ARG A 436 -9.48 -6.65 -17.75
CA ARG A 436 -9.39 -8.09 -17.99
C ARG A 436 -10.71 -8.80 -17.72
N SER A 437 -11.40 -8.48 -16.65
CA SER A 437 -12.70 -9.03 -16.29
C SER A 437 -13.76 -8.74 -17.36
N LYS A 438 -13.82 -7.51 -17.88
CA LYS A 438 -14.76 -7.15 -18.98
C LYS A 438 -14.48 -7.93 -20.27
N VAL A 439 -13.22 -8.08 -20.63
CA VAL A 439 -12.82 -8.88 -21.80
C VAL A 439 -13.22 -10.34 -21.60
N ARG A 440 -12.92 -10.92 -20.43
CA ARG A 440 -13.31 -12.29 -20.08
C ARG A 440 -14.83 -12.50 -20.17
N THR A 441 -15.63 -11.60 -19.63
CA THR A 441 -17.10 -11.67 -19.67
C THR A 441 -17.63 -11.54 -21.11
N ALA A 442 -17.02 -10.72 -21.94
CA ALA A 442 -17.41 -10.60 -23.35
C ALA A 442 -17.11 -11.89 -24.13
N PHE A 443 -15.96 -12.53 -23.91
CA PHE A 443 -15.60 -13.79 -24.56
C PHE A 443 -16.42 -14.98 -24.04
N SER A 444 -16.83 -14.99 -22.77
CA SER A 444 -17.67 -16.07 -22.23
C SER A 444 -19.07 -16.15 -22.84
N GLN A 445 -19.50 -15.14 -23.59
CA GLN A 445 -20.76 -15.18 -24.36
C GLN A 445 -20.60 -15.88 -25.74
N TYR A 446 -19.36 -16.07 -26.21
CA TYR A 446 -19.07 -16.63 -27.54
C TYR A 446 -18.33 -17.97 -27.47
N LEU A 447 -17.75 -18.31 -26.33
CA LEU A 447 -16.99 -19.55 -26.13
C LEU A 447 -17.57 -20.31 -24.93
N ALA A 448 -17.56 -21.65 -25.01
CA ALA A 448 -17.93 -22.49 -23.88
C ALA A 448 -17.13 -22.11 -22.61
N PRO A 449 -17.75 -22.07 -21.42
CA PRO A 449 -17.08 -21.66 -20.18
C PRO A 449 -15.76 -22.42 -19.91
N ALA A 450 -15.74 -23.73 -20.17
CA ALA A 450 -14.55 -24.57 -20.03
C ALA A 450 -13.39 -24.13 -20.95
N MET A 451 -13.69 -23.63 -22.14
CA MET A 451 -12.70 -23.11 -23.08
C MET A 451 -12.13 -21.76 -22.62
N VAL A 452 -12.99 -20.88 -22.09
CA VAL A 452 -12.56 -19.60 -21.52
C VAL A 452 -11.60 -19.82 -20.34
N ASP A 453 -11.86 -20.80 -19.51
CA ASP A 453 -11.00 -21.14 -18.37
C ASP A 453 -9.67 -21.76 -18.80
N LYS A 454 -9.67 -22.61 -19.82
CA LYS A 454 -8.44 -23.17 -20.43
C LYS A 454 -7.57 -22.06 -21.03
N LEU A 455 -8.16 -21.10 -21.76
CA LEU A 455 -7.49 -19.93 -22.31
C LEU A 455 -6.96 -18.97 -21.24
N ALA A 456 -7.67 -18.80 -20.17
CA ALA A 456 -7.24 -17.92 -19.07
C ALA A 456 -6.05 -18.49 -18.29
N LYS A 457 -5.87 -19.82 -18.29
CA LYS A 457 -4.79 -20.53 -17.58
C LYS A 457 -3.55 -20.80 -18.46
N SER A 458 -3.70 -20.88 -19.77
CA SER A 458 -2.58 -21.13 -20.71
C SER A 458 -2.12 -19.83 -21.36
N SER A 459 -0.81 -19.58 -21.32
CA SER A 459 -0.18 -18.48 -22.09
C SER A 459 0.04 -18.84 -23.56
N GLU A 460 -0.44 -19.99 -24.00
CA GLU A 460 -0.25 -20.46 -25.37
C GLU A 460 -1.25 -19.77 -26.30
N SER A 461 -0.74 -19.29 -27.40
CA SER A 461 -1.56 -18.74 -28.47
C SER A 461 -2.43 -19.86 -29.07
N LEU A 462 -3.70 -19.57 -29.35
CA LEU A 462 -4.59 -20.46 -30.08
C LEU A 462 -3.97 -20.79 -31.44
N VAL A 463 -3.52 -22.02 -31.61
CA VAL A 463 -2.95 -22.53 -32.86
C VAL A 463 -4.02 -23.34 -33.59
N LEU A 464 -4.12 -23.20 -34.91
CA LEU A 464 -4.93 -24.07 -35.74
C LEU A 464 -4.40 -25.50 -35.62
N GLY A 465 -5.30 -26.46 -35.36
CA GLY A 465 -4.98 -27.87 -35.24
C GLY A 465 -6.03 -28.60 -34.41
N GLY A 466 -5.98 -29.92 -34.43
CA GLY A 466 -6.87 -30.78 -33.71
C GLY A 466 -6.19 -32.04 -33.22
N GLU A 467 -6.77 -32.70 -32.22
CA GLU A 467 -6.38 -33.99 -31.70
C GLU A 467 -7.48 -35.03 -31.97
N THR A 468 -7.10 -36.29 -32.17
CA THR A 468 -8.05 -37.38 -32.26
C THR A 468 -8.40 -37.86 -30.83
N LYS A 469 -9.70 -37.91 -30.54
CA LYS A 469 -10.19 -38.28 -29.22
C LYS A 469 -11.52 -39.01 -29.35
N GLU A 470 -11.73 -40.01 -28.51
CA GLU A 470 -13.05 -40.63 -28.38
C GLU A 470 -14.00 -39.67 -27.68
N MET A 471 -15.12 -39.35 -28.27
CA MET A 471 -16.05 -38.32 -27.83
C MET A 471 -17.50 -38.78 -28.02
N THR A 472 -18.39 -38.15 -27.27
CA THR A 472 -19.84 -38.33 -27.48
C THR A 472 -20.44 -37.05 -28.04
N MET A 473 -21.12 -37.18 -29.17
CA MET A 473 -21.84 -36.14 -29.88
C MET A 473 -23.32 -36.20 -29.59
N LEU A 474 -23.94 -35.02 -29.44
CA LEU A 474 -25.38 -34.86 -29.35
C LEU A 474 -25.85 -33.86 -30.40
N PHE A 475 -26.89 -34.23 -31.14
CA PHE A 475 -27.67 -33.33 -31.96
C PHE A 475 -29.11 -33.32 -31.42
N SER A 476 -29.71 -32.14 -31.34
CA SER A 476 -31.13 -32.00 -31.03
C SER A 476 -31.80 -31.04 -31.97
N ASP A 477 -33.00 -31.38 -32.46
CA ASP A 477 -33.76 -30.55 -33.39
C ASP A 477 -35.26 -30.56 -33.06
N ILE A 478 -35.99 -29.51 -33.43
CA ILE A 478 -37.44 -29.41 -33.14
C ILE A 478 -38.22 -30.18 -34.22
N ARG A 479 -39.05 -31.10 -33.81
CA ARG A 479 -39.89 -31.82 -34.70
C ARG A 479 -40.94 -30.93 -35.37
N GLY A 480 -40.92 -30.89 -36.70
CA GLY A 480 -41.88 -30.13 -37.47
C GLY A 480 -41.78 -28.60 -37.32
N PHE A 481 -40.54 -28.10 -37.10
CA PHE A 481 -40.24 -26.67 -36.93
C PHE A 481 -40.76 -25.82 -38.10
N THR A 482 -40.69 -26.31 -39.34
CA THR A 482 -41.25 -25.61 -40.52
C THR A 482 -42.69 -25.21 -40.32
N GLY A 483 -43.53 -26.12 -39.77
CA GLY A 483 -44.93 -25.81 -39.49
C GLY A 483 -45.17 -24.85 -38.32
N ILE A 484 -44.19 -24.75 -37.39
CA ILE A 484 -44.17 -23.78 -36.31
C ILE A 484 -43.78 -22.43 -36.86
N SER A 485 -42.71 -22.34 -37.62
CA SER A 485 -42.19 -21.08 -38.19
C SER A 485 -43.18 -20.43 -39.15
N GLU A 486 -44.00 -21.21 -39.88
CA GLU A 486 -45.07 -20.70 -40.72
C GLU A 486 -46.16 -19.94 -39.91
N GLN A 487 -46.42 -20.33 -38.68
CA GLN A 487 -47.41 -19.65 -37.82
C GLN A 487 -46.93 -18.29 -37.36
N TYR A 488 -45.61 -18.06 -37.31
CA TYR A 488 -44.97 -16.79 -36.93
C TYR A 488 -44.56 -15.95 -38.17
N LYS A 489 -45.07 -16.25 -39.36
CA LYS A 489 -44.70 -15.52 -40.57
C LYS A 489 -44.91 -14.01 -40.46
N ASP A 490 -45.92 -13.60 -39.73
CA ASP A 490 -46.29 -12.19 -39.49
C ASP A 490 -45.67 -11.62 -38.17
N ASP A 491 -44.98 -12.45 -37.39
CA ASP A 491 -44.30 -12.08 -36.15
C ASP A 491 -42.90 -12.74 -36.05
N PRO A 492 -41.91 -12.27 -36.80
CA PRO A 492 -40.54 -12.82 -36.77
C PRO A 492 -39.82 -12.62 -35.43
N GLU A 493 -40.18 -11.53 -34.68
CA GLU A 493 -39.63 -11.26 -33.37
C GLU A 493 -40.13 -12.28 -32.33
N GLY A 494 -41.41 -12.63 -32.37
CA GLY A 494 -41.99 -13.68 -31.54
C GLY A 494 -41.39 -15.04 -31.82
N LEU A 495 -41.10 -15.39 -33.08
CA LEU A 495 -40.38 -16.60 -33.42
C LEU A 495 -38.99 -16.61 -32.81
N THR A 496 -38.26 -15.51 -32.96
CA THR A 496 -36.90 -15.38 -32.40
C THR A 496 -36.87 -15.53 -30.87
N GLN A 497 -37.86 -14.92 -30.18
CA GLN A 497 -37.99 -15.06 -28.74
C GLN A 497 -38.29 -16.51 -28.32
N LEU A 498 -39.17 -17.21 -29.08
CA LEU A 498 -39.52 -18.59 -28.83
C LEU A 498 -38.30 -19.51 -29.00
N ILE A 499 -37.54 -19.33 -30.10
CA ILE A 499 -36.31 -20.10 -30.36
C ILE A 499 -35.28 -19.82 -29.27
N ASN A 500 -35.04 -18.56 -28.91
CA ASN A 500 -34.08 -18.21 -27.87
C ASN A 500 -34.48 -18.81 -26.51
N LYS A 501 -35.77 -18.82 -26.16
CA LYS A 501 -36.26 -19.45 -24.94
C LYS A 501 -36.00 -20.94 -24.95
N LEU A 502 -36.30 -21.61 -26.05
CA LEU A 502 -36.05 -23.05 -26.24
C LEU A 502 -34.56 -23.37 -26.16
N LEU A 503 -33.74 -22.69 -26.98
CA LEU A 503 -32.29 -22.94 -27.01
C LEU A 503 -31.67 -22.70 -25.62
N SER A 504 -32.15 -21.71 -24.85
CA SER A 504 -31.66 -21.47 -23.49
C SER A 504 -31.97 -22.63 -22.56
N VAL A 505 -33.24 -23.07 -22.54
CA VAL A 505 -33.69 -24.17 -21.68
C VAL A 505 -32.93 -25.48 -21.97
N LEU A 506 -32.73 -25.82 -23.25
CA LEU A 506 -32.01 -27.04 -23.65
C LEU A 506 -30.50 -26.92 -23.42
N SER A 507 -29.94 -25.73 -23.64
CA SER A 507 -28.50 -25.48 -23.43
C SER A 507 -28.11 -25.56 -21.96
N ASP A 508 -28.99 -25.09 -21.06
CA ASP A 508 -28.73 -25.17 -19.62
C ASP A 508 -28.50 -26.63 -19.17
N GLU A 509 -29.28 -27.59 -19.69
CA GLU A 509 -29.13 -29.00 -19.37
C GLU A 509 -27.84 -29.62 -19.92
N ILE A 510 -27.42 -29.19 -21.10
CA ILE A 510 -26.13 -29.57 -21.69
C ILE A 510 -24.97 -29.04 -20.83
N LEU A 511 -25.04 -27.80 -20.41
CA LEU A 511 -24.00 -27.15 -19.59
C LEU A 511 -23.95 -27.72 -18.17
N LEU A 512 -25.09 -28.08 -17.56
CA LEU A 512 -25.16 -28.72 -16.25
C LEU A 512 -24.46 -30.09 -16.20
N THR A 513 -24.41 -30.78 -17.33
CA THR A 513 -23.67 -32.05 -17.49
C THR A 513 -22.24 -31.83 -18.05
N GLU A 514 -21.73 -30.59 -17.96
CA GLU A 514 -20.41 -30.19 -18.45
C GLU A 514 -20.21 -30.46 -19.97
N GLY A 515 -21.28 -30.45 -20.75
CA GLY A 515 -21.24 -30.54 -22.21
C GLY A 515 -20.71 -29.26 -22.84
N THR A 516 -20.01 -29.38 -23.94
CA THR A 516 -19.56 -28.25 -24.77
C THR A 516 -20.53 -28.05 -25.91
N ILE A 517 -21.20 -26.90 -25.99
CA ILE A 517 -22.02 -26.52 -27.10
C ILE A 517 -21.09 -26.04 -28.24
N ASP A 518 -21.13 -26.73 -29.38
CA ASP A 518 -20.38 -26.32 -30.56
C ASP A 518 -21.04 -25.12 -31.23
N LYS A 519 -22.26 -25.31 -31.69
CA LYS A 519 -23.02 -24.27 -32.40
C LYS A 519 -24.52 -24.54 -32.39
N TYR A 520 -25.26 -23.46 -32.67
CA TYR A 520 -26.66 -23.52 -33.02
C TYR A 520 -26.84 -23.45 -34.56
N MET A 521 -27.69 -24.30 -35.13
CA MET A 521 -28.00 -24.30 -36.53
C MET A 521 -29.51 -24.13 -36.71
N GLY A 522 -29.99 -22.89 -36.61
CA GLY A 522 -31.44 -22.62 -36.53
C GLY A 522 -31.99 -23.03 -35.17
N ASP A 523 -32.85 -24.01 -35.14
CA ASP A 523 -33.44 -24.66 -33.94
C ASP A 523 -32.66 -25.89 -33.49
N CYS A 524 -31.62 -26.29 -34.22
CA CYS A 524 -30.78 -27.46 -33.90
C CYS A 524 -29.63 -27.03 -32.96
N ILE A 525 -29.35 -27.84 -31.94
CA ILE A 525 -28.18 -27.72 -31.04
C ILE A 525 -27.20 -28.85 -31.41
N MET A 526 -25.94 -28.50 -31.59
CA MET A 526 -24.83 -29.44 -31.65
C MET A 526 -23.98 -29.30 -30.41
N ALA A 527 -23.79 -30.39 -29.67
CA ALA A 527 -22.98 -30.43 -28.46
C ALA A 527 -22.12 -31.70 -28.40
N PHE A 528 -21.08 -31.66 -27.58
CA PHE A 528 -20.20 -32.80 -27.37
C PHE A 528 -19.61 -32.84 -25.96
N TRP A 529 -19.15 -34.02 -25.51
CA TRP A 529 -18.49 -34.29 -24.25
C TRP A 529 -17.11 -34.90 -24.50
N ASN A 530 -16.24 -34.82 -23.48
CA ASN A 530 -14.85 -35.25 -23.42
C ASN A 530 -13.86 -34.28 -24.08
N ALA A 531 -14.27 -33.06 -24.38
CA ALA A 531 -13.41 -31.96 -24.79
C ALA A 531 -14.06 -30.59 -24.45
N PRO A 532 -13.30 -29.55 -24.14
CA PRO A 532 -11.85 -29.46 -24.00
C PRO A 532 -11.29 -30.08 -22.73
N THR A 533 -12.15 -30.60 -21.85
CA THR A 533 -11.83 -31.26 -20.59
C THR A 533 -12.06 -32.76 -20.73
N ASP A 534 -11.16 -33.57 -20.14
CA ASP A 534 -11.31 -35.04 -20.14
C ASP A 534 -12.47 -35.45 -19.24
N GLN A 535 -13.36 -36.30 -19.78
CA GLN A 535 -14.55 -36.80 -19.11
C GLN A 535 -14.69 -38.31 -19.34
N PRO A 536 -14.21 -39.18 -18.47
CA PRO A 536 -14.27 -40.61 -18.67
C PRO A 536 -15.68 -41.16 -18.86
N GLU A 537 -16.70 -40.50 -18.33
CA GLU A 537 -18.12 -40.89 -18.42
C GLU A 537 -18.89 -40.07 -19.47
N HIS A 538 -18.24 -39.54 -20.48
CA HIS A 538 -18.81 -38.65 -21.50
C HIS A 538 -20.09 -39.20 -22.15
N ALA A 539 -20.17 -40.51 -22.42
CA ALA A 539 -21.36 -41.13 -22.99
C ALA A 539 -22.55 -41.08 -22.03
N ARG A 540 -22.32 -41.38 -20.73
CA ARG A 540 -23.35 -41.31 -19.69
C ARG A 540 -23.83 -39.87 -19.51
N LEU A 541 -22.92 -38.93 -19.45
CA LEU A 541 -23.25 -37.51 -19.28
C LEU A 541 -24.09 -36.97 -20.45
N ALA A 542 -23.77 -37.36 -21.67
CA ALA A 542 -24.54 -36.98 -22.85
C ALA A 542 -25.97 -37.54 -22.83
N VAL A 543 -26.15 -38.83 -22.40
CA VAL A 543 -27.47 -39.42 -22.25
C VAL A 543 -28.23 -38.76 -21.15
N GLN A 544 -27.58 -38.45 -20.01
CA GLN A 544 -28.19 -37.72 -18.90
C GLN A 544 -28.69 -36.34 -19.38
N ALA A 545 -27.85 -35.59 -20.11
CA ALA A 545 -28.27 -34.30 -20.69
C ALA A 545 -29.52 -34.47 -21.56
N ALA A 546 -29.57 -35.50 -22.43
CA ALA A 546 -30.70 -35.74 -23.31
C ALA A 546 -31.99 -36.04 -22.50
N MET A 547 -31.91 -36.80 -21.42
CA MET A 547 -33.05 -37.06 -20.53
C MET A 547 -33.56 -35.76 -19.87
N GLU A 548 -32.62 -34.96 -19.28
CA GLU A 548 -32.99 -33.68 -18.67
C GLU A 548 -33.55 -32.67 -19.68
N MET A 549 -33.03 -32.65 -20.90
CA MET A 549 -33.59 -31.87 -22.01
C MET A 549 -35.03 -32.26 -22.28
N GLY A 550 -35.36 -33.56 -22.20
CA GLY A 550 -36.75 -34.05 -22.34
C GLY A 550 -37.66 -33.53 -21.21
N ARG A 551 -37.21 -33.57 -19.98
CA ARG A 551 -37.95 -33.07 -18.80
C ARG A 551 -38.12 -31.54 -18.90
N ALA A 552 -37.08 -30.83 -19.30
CA ALA A 552 -37.10 -29.39 -19.49
C ALA A 552 -38.08 -28.97 -20.59
N MET A 553 -38.14 -29.75 -21.70
CA MET A 553 -39.13 -29.57 -22.75
C MET A 553 -40.56 -29.80 -22.27
N GLN A 554 -40.78 -30.78 -21.43
CA GLN A 554 -42.11 -31.00 -20.87
C GLN A 554 -42.57 -29.79 -20.05
N LYS A 555 -41.73 -29.23 -19.18
CA LYS A 555 -42.01 -28.02 -18.40
C LYS A 555 -42.28 -26.82 -19.31
N LEU A 556 -41.45 -26.63 -20.34
CA LEU A 556 -41.63 -25.54 -21.30
C LEU A 556 -42.96 -25.70 -22.04
N ASN A 557 -43.38 -26.93 -22.39
CA ASN A 557 -44.64 -27.17 -23.06
C ASN A 557 -45.86 -26.88 -22.14
N GLU A 558 -45.77 -27.15 -20.84
CA GLU A 558 -46.79 -26.77 -19.86
C GLU A 558 -46.98 -25.25 -19.81
N GLU A 559 -45.85 -24.49 -19.83
CA GLU A 559 -45.90 -23.02 -19.91
C GLU A 559 -46.52 -22.53 -21.22
N LEU A 560 -46.07 -23.08 -22.35
CA LEU A 560 -46.61 -22.72 -23.66
C LEU A 560 -48.09 -23.02 -23.80
N ALA A 561 -48.54 -24.19 -23.28
CA ALA A 561 -49.94 -24.54 -23.26
C ALA A 561 -50.79 -23.57 -22.39
N ALA A 562 -50.25 -23.16 -21.24
CA ALA A 562 -50.90 -22.14 -20.40
C ALA A 562 -50.98 -20.78 -21.09
N GLU A 563 -50.06 -20.46 -21.97
CA GLU A 563 -50.09 -19.26 -22.81
C GLU A 563 -50.98 -19.42 -24.08
N GLY A 564 -51.56 -20.57 -24.31
CA GLY A 564 -52.36 -20.87 -25.51
C GLY A 564 -51.52 -21.07 -26.77
N LYS A 565 -50.22 -21.31 -26.62
CA LYS A 565 -49.27 -21.59 -27.72
C LYS A 565 -49.15 -23.08 -27.98
N LYS A 566 -48.70 -23.43 -29.19
CA LYS A 566 -48.51 -24.85 -29.57
C LYS A 566 -47.31 -25.46 -28.85
N THR A 567 -47.50 -26.67 -28.35
CA THR A 567 -46.43 -27.48 -27.75
C THR A 567 -45.45 -27.96 -28.82
N MET A 568 -44.20 -28.19 -28.43
CA MET A 568 -43.12 -28.59 -29.29
C MET A 568 -42.54 -29.95 -28.83
N ALA A 569 -42.02 -30.74 -29.77
CA ALA A 569 -41.26 -31.94 -29.43
C ALA A 569 -39.86 -31.84 -29.97
N VAL A 570 -38.86 -32.34 -29.28
CA VAL A 570 -37.47 -32.38 -29.70
C VAL A 570 -37.03 -33.78 -29.97
N GLY A 571 -36.31 -33.97 -31.07
CA GLY A 571 -35.58 -35.21 -31.40
C GLY A 571 -34.12 -35.07 -30.98
N ILE A 572 -33.53 -36.16 -30.43
CA ILE A 572 -32.13 -36.16 -29.99
C ILE A 572 -31.42 -37.40 -30.52
N GLY A 573 -30.29 -37.16 -31.20
CA GLY A 573 -29.39 -38.22 -31.66
C GLY A 573 -28.06 -38.18 -30.94
N ILE A 574 -27.62 -39.30 -30.35
CA ILE A 574 -26.39 -39.42 -29.59
C ILE A 574 -25.49 -40.49 -30.21
N ASN A 575 -24.22 -40.15 -30.43
CA ASN A 575 -23.28 -41.16 -30.91
C ASN A 575 -21.88 -40.94 -30.32
N THR A 576 -21.21 -42.03 -30.01
CA THR A 576 -19.88 -42.09 -29.43
C THR A 576 -18.89 -42.68 -30.40
N GLY A 577 -17.68 -42.15 -30.42
CA GLY A 577 -16.56 -42.66 -31.23
C GLY A 577 -15.47 -41.64 -31.48
N ASP A 578 -14.45 -42.01 -32.24
CA ASP A 578 -13.30 -41.18 -32.53
C ASP A 578 -13.69 -39.96 -33.40
N CYS A 579 -13.24 -38.79 -32.95
CA CYS A 579 -13.40 -37.52 -33.63
C CYS A 579 -12.10 -36.73 -33.59
N VAL A 580 -11.90 -35.83 -34.54
CA VAL A 580 -10.86 -34.81 -34.43
C VAL A 580 -11.47 -33.55 -33.84
N VAL A 581 -11.00 -33.12 -32.67
CA VAL A 581 -11.46 -31.92 -31.97
C VAL A 581 -10.35 -30.88 -31.88
N GLY A 582 -10.67 -29.61 -32.11
CA GLY A 582 -9.69 -28.52 -32.01
C GLY A 582 -10.12 -27.25 -32.74
N ASN A 583 -9.17 -26.32 -32.87
CA ASN A 583 -9.39 -25.06 -33.58
C ASN A 583 -9.33 -25.26 -35.09
N MET A 584 -10.48 -25.21 -35.74
CA MET A 584 -10.63 -25.49 -37.16
C MET A 584 -11.20 -24.30 -37.93
N GLY A 585 -10.67 -24.02 -39.11
CA GLY A 585 -11.09 -22.90 -39.93
C GLY A 585 -9.94 -22.25 -40.66
N SER A 586 -10.02 -20.95 -40.90
CA SER A 586 -8.97 -20.16 -41.51
C SER A 586 -8.13 -19.41 -40.49
N THR A 587 -7.00 -18.85 -40.94
CA THR A 587 -6.15 -17.99 -40.08
C THR A 587 -6.85 -16.71 -39.59
N GLN A 588 -7.96 -16.33 -40.24
CA GLN A 588 -8.74 -15.12 -39.87
C GLN A 588 -9.97 -15.45 -39.02
N ARG A 589 -10.52 -16.67 -39.18
CA ARG A 589 -11.70 -17.12 -38.44
C ARG A 589 -11.64 -18.63 -38.25
N PHE A 590 -11.64 -19.06 -37.02
CA PHE A 590 -11.68 -20.47 -36.64
C PHE A 590 -12.66 -20.62 -35.46
N ASP A 591 -13.23 -21.82 -35.37
CA ASP A 591 -14.09 -22.24 -34.28
C ASP A 591 -13.47 -23.47 -33.61
N TYR A 592 -13.67 -23.61 -32.30
CA TYR A 592 -13.35 -24.85 -31.60
C TYR A 592 -14.48 -25.83 -31.86
N THR A 593 -14.24 -26.83 -32.68
CA THR A 593 -15.27 -27.73 -33.21
C THR A 593 -14.73 -29.15 -33.37
N VAL A 594 -15.61 -30.05 -33.77
CA VAL A 594 -15.31 -31.47 -33.98
C VAL A 594 -15.59 -31.88 -35.42
N LEU A 595 -14.75 -32.76 -35.96
CA LEU A 595 -14.93 -33.37 -37.27
C LEU A 595 -14.78 -34.89 -37.17
N GLY A 596 -15.63 -35.63 -37.89
CA GLY A 596 -15.56 -37.06 -37.93
C GLY A 596 -16.84 -37.70 -38.44
N ASP A 597 -16.77 -38.97 -38.85
CA ASP A 597 -17.95 -39.72 -39.25
C ASP A 597 -18.91 -39.96 -38.08
N THR A 598 -18.36 -40.02 -36.83
CA THR A 598 -19.11 -40.10 -35.59
C THR A 598 -20.08 -38.93 -35.41
N VAL A 599 -19.66 -37.71 -35.80
CA VAL A 599 -20.47 -36.49 -35.78
C VAL A 599 -21.63 -36.57 -36.75
N ASN A 600 -21.34 -37.00 -37.97
CA ASN A 600 -22.36 -37.17 -39.01
C ASN A 600 -23.40 -38.24 -38.64
N LEU A 601 -22.94 -39.31 -37.98
CA LEU A 601 -23.84 -40.37 -37.53
C LEU A 601 -24.80 -39.82 -36.42
N ALA A 602 -24.32 -39.07 -35.44
CA ALA A 602 -25.18 -38.48 -34.40
C ALA A 602 -26.29 -37.62 -35.01
N SER A 603 -25.96 -36.76 -36.00
CA SER A 603 -26.95 -35.93 -36.71
C SER A 603 -27.98 -36.78 -37.48
N ARG A 604 -27.57 -37.92 -38.07
CA ARG A 604 -28.50 -38.81 -38.77
C ARG A 604 -29.39 -39.56 -37.81
N LEU A 605 -28.88 -39.94 -36.62
CA LEU A 605 -29.66 -40.58 -35.57
C LEU A 605 -30.75 -39.65 -35.04
N GLU A 606 -30.42 -38.34 -34.88
CA GLU A 606 -31.42 -37.34 -34.51
C GLU A 606 -32.60 -37.39 -35.53
N GLY A 607 -32.31 -37.30 -36.85
CA GLY A 607 -33.35 -37.32 -37.87
C GLY A 607 -34.24 -38.57 -37.87
N GLN A 608 -33.80 -39.67 -37.29
CA GLN A 608 -34.61 -40.90 -37.15
C GLN A 608 -35.59 -40.84 -35.96
N SER A 609 -35.36 -39.92 -35.01
CA SER A 609 -36.17 -39.82 -33.79
C SER A 609 -37.68 -39.68 -34.05
N GLY A 610 -38.02 -38.93 -35.10
CA GLY A 610 -39.42 -38.74 -35.52
C GLY A 610 -40.04 -39.93 -36.17
N GLU A 611 -39.28 -40.70 -36.99
CA GLU A 611 -39.76 -41.88 -37.67
C GLU A 611 -40.02 -43.04 -36.69
N TYR A 612 -39.06 -43.31 -35.79
CA TYR A 612 -39.20 -44.39 -34.80
C TYR A 612 -40.06 -44.02 -33.61
N GLY A 613 -40.42 -42.76 -33.44
CA GLY A 613 -41.32 -42.30 -32.36
C GLY A 613 -40.66 -42.07 -31.03
N PHE A 614 -39.33 -42.20 -30.91
CA PHE A 614 -38.59 -42.01 -29.66
C PHE A 614 -37.89 -40.66 -29.65
N GLN A 615 -37.82 -40.04 -28.48
CA GLN A 615 -37.14 -38.77 -28.30
C GLN A 615 -35.63 -38.92 -28.50
N ILE A 616 -35.03 -39.98 -27.95
CA ILE A 616 -33.60 -40.25 -27.94
C ILE A 616 -33.29 -41.44 -28.82
N ILE A 617 -32.42 -41.29 -29.79
CA ILE A 617 -31.82 -42.35 -30.60
C ILE A 617 -30.32 -42.37 -30.35
N ALA A 618 -29.79 -43.50 -29.89
CA ALA A 618 -28.39 -43.65 -29.55
C ALA A 618 -27.69 -44.68 -30.44
N GLY A 619 -26.44 -44.44 -30.74
CA GLY A 619 -25.59 -45.42 -31.45
C GLY A 619 -25.04 -46.52 -30.52
N ALA A 620 -24.58 -47.62 -31.13
CA ALA A 620 -24.13 -48.83 -30.39
C ALA A 620 -22.99 -48.53 -29.37
N ASP A 621 -22.00 -47.65 -29.76
CA ASP A 621 -20.86 -47.35 -28.91
C ASP A 621 -21.26 -46.46 -27.71
N THR A 622 -22.30 -45.65 -27.86
CA THR A 622 -22.86 -44.87 -26.76
C THR A 622 -23.45 -45.78 -25.70
N VAL A 623 -24.30 -46.77 -26.11
CA VAL A 623 -25.03 -47.61 -25.15
C VAL A 623 -24.16 -48.66 -24.46
N LYS A 624 -23.02 -49.05 -25.06
CA LYS A 624 -22.05 -49.98 -24.41
C LYS A 624 -21.49 -49.44 -23.09
N SER A 625 -21.42 -48.14 -22.95
CA SER A 625 -20.83 -47.45 -21.78
C SER A 625 -21.88 -47.06 -20.74
N LEU A 626 -23.17 -47.37 -20.95
CA LEU A 626 -24.24 -46.97 -20.08
C LEU A 626 -24.46 -47.99 -18.96
N SER A 627 -24.65 -47.50 -17.75
CA SER A 627 -25.10 -48.26 -16.59
C SER A 627 -26.26 -47.51 -15.91
N GLY A 628 -27.28 -48.22 -15.49
CA GLY A 628 -28.44 -47.65 -14.81
C GLY A 628 -29.56 -47.13 -15.75
N TYR A 629 -29.46 -47.38 -17.03
CA TYR A 629 -30.49 -47.08 -18.02
C TYR A 629 -31.05 -48.34 -18.64
N GLU A 630 -32.34 -48.30 -19.02
CA GLU A 630 -32.99 -49.31 -19.82
C GLU A 630 -32.75 -49.03 -21.28
N VAL A 631 -32.11 -49.97 -22.00
CA VAL A 631 -31.70 -49.84 -23.40
C VAL A 631 -32.41 -50.86 -24.26
N PHE A 632 -33.07 -50.39 -25.31
CA PHE A 632 -33.78 -51.24 -26.27
C PHE A 632 -33.23 -51.04 -27.69
N GLU A 633 -32.87 -52.13 -28.33
CA GLU A 633 -32.47 -52.11 -29.74
C GLU A 633 -33.70 -51.81 -30.62
N LEU A 634 -33.57 -50.84 -31.52
CA LEU A 634 -34.66 -50.42 -32.39
C LEU A 634 -34.57 -51.04 -33.76
N ASP A 635 -33.43 -50.95 -34.42
CA ASP A 635 -33.27 -51.39 -35.81
C ASP A 635 -31.79 -51.54 -36.22
N LEU A 636 -31.60 -52.11 -37.40
CA LEU A 636 -30.32 -52.14 -38.10
C LEU A 636 -30.43 -51.30 -39.37
N LEU A 637 -29.82 -50.11 -39.33
CA LEU A 637 -29.96 -49.10 -40.37
C LEU A 637 -28.76 -49.05 -41.29
N ALA A 638 -28.99 -49.05 -42.62
CA ALA A 638 -28.04 -48.56 -43.59
C ALA A 638 -28.27 -47.07 -43.78
N VAL A 639 -27.41 -46.25 -43.13
CA VAL A 639 -27.45 -44.77 -43.28
C VAL A 639 -26.72 -44.38 -44.55
N LYS A 640 -27.27 -43.42 -45.29
CA LYS A 640 -26.69 -42.93 -46.58
C LYS A 640 -25.22 -42.54 -46.40
N GLY A 641 -24.33 -43.22 -47.15
CA GLY A 641 -22.88 -42.97 -47.19
C GLY A 641 -22.07 -43.82 -46.18
N LYS A 642 -22.69 -44.78 -45.44
CA LYS A 642 -21.96 -45.86 -44.78
C LYS A 642 -22.13 -47.16 -45.54
N THR A 643 -21.05 -47.93 -45.60
CA THR A 643 -21.02 -49.29 -46.22
C THR A 643 -21.50 -50.35 -45.26
N GLU A 644 -21.39 -50.11 -43.93
CA GLU A 644 -21.80 -51.03 -42.88
C GLU A 644 -23.08 -50.54 -42.21
N PRO A 645 -24.05 -51.42 -41.96
CA PRO A 645 -25.24 -51.06 -41.18
C PRO A 645 -24.92 -50.72 -39.74
N VAL A 646 -25.66 -49.76 -39.13
CA VAL A 646 -25.51 -49.31 -37.76
C VAL A 646 -26.72 -49.76 -36.95
N THR A 647 -26.48 -50.41 -35.85
CA THR A 647 -27.54 -50.72 -34.86
C THR A 647 -27.88 -49.46 -34.05
N ILE A 648 -29.17 -49.16 -33.97
CA ILE A 648 -29.69 -48.02 -33.24
C ILE A 648 -30.51 -48.46 -32.02
N TYR A 649 -30.48 -47.66 -30.99
CA TYR A 649 -31.11 -47.93 -29.70
C TYR A 649 -31.93 -46.74 -29.22
N THR A 650 -32.91 -46.99 -28.38
CA THR A 650 -33.50 -45.98 -27.50
C THR A 650 -33.15 -46.26 -26.06
N VAL A 651 -33.20 -45.23 -25.23
CA VAL A 651 -32.77 -45.25 -23.81
C VAL A 651 -33.86 -44.65 -22.97
N PHE A 652 -34.15 -45.32 -21.81
CA PHE A 652 -35.09 -44.83 -20.79
C PHE A 652 -34.41 -44.85 -19.42
N GLU A 653 -34.85 -43.97 -18.53
CA GLU A 653 -34.55 -44.07 -17.12
C GLU A 653 -35.61 -44.96 -16.45
N GLY A 654 -35.18 -45.99 -15.69
CA GLY A 654 -36.06 -47.11 -15.28
C GLY A 654 -37.36 -46.72 -14.57
N ALA A 655 -37.39 -45.58 -13.87
CA ALA A 655 -38.59 -45.09 -13.18
C ALA A 655 -39.61 -44.35 -14.11
N GLU A 656 -39.21 -44.03 -15.32
CA GLU A 656 -40.02 -43.25 -16.28
C GLU A 656 -40.52 -44.07 -17.46
N SER A 657 -40.19 -45.36 -17.51
CA SER A 657 -40.73 -46.26 -18.53
C SER A 657 -42.13 -46.77 -18.14
N ASP A 658 -43.03 -46.80 -19.14
CA ASP A 658 -44.34 -47.46 -18.99
C ASP A 658 -44.25 -49.01 -19.15
N ILE A 659 -43.05 -49.56 -18.86
CA ILE A 659 -42.73 -50.95 -19.01
C ILE A 659 -42.64 -51.56 -17.64
N ASP A 660 -43.65 -52.35 -17.22
CA ASP A 660 -43.76 -52.95 -15.89
C ASP A 660 -42.62 -53.94 -15.56
N ASP A 661 -42.16 -54.73 -16.56
CA ASP A 661 -41.04 -55.65 -16.46
C ASP A 661 -40.10 -55.46 -17.64
N ALA A 662 -39.13 -54.55 -17.47
CA ALA A 662 -38.20 -54.15 -18.54
C ALA A 662 -37.35 -55.35 -19.04
N GLU A 663 -37.00 -56.30 -18.18
CA GLU A 663 -36.19 -57.43 -18.59
C GLU A 663 -37.01 -58.44 -19.43
N ALA A 664 -38.23 -58.76 -18.98
CA ALA A 664 -39.13 -59.63 -19.75
C ALA A 664 -39.47 -58.98 -21.12
N PHE A 665 -39.74 -57.66 -21.12
CA PHE A 665 -40.01 -56.93 -22.34
C PHE A 665 -38.78 -56.89 -23.29
N ARG A 666 -37.58 -56.71 -22.76
CA ARG A 666 -36.33 -56.72 -23.54
C ARG A 666 -36.12 -58.06 -24.25
N VAL A 667 -36.34 -59.21 -23.55
CA VAL A 667 -36.25 -60.54 -24.11
C VAL A 667 -37.27 -60.72 -25.24
N ALA A 668 -38.54 -60.36 -24.97
CA ALA A 668 -39.61 -60.46 -25.97
C ALA A 668 -39.36 -59.57 -27.21
N HIS A 669 -38.85 -58.34 -26.98
CA HIS A 669 -38.50 -57.42 -28.03
C HIS A 669 -37.31 -57.90 -28.92
N GLN A 670 -36.31 -58.56 -28.32
CA GLN A 670 -35.23 -59.21 -29.05
C GLN A 670 -35.74 -60.37 -29.91
N GLU A 671 -36.71 -61.18 -29.39
CA GLU A 671 -37.36 -62.22 -30.17
C GLU A 671 -38.15 -61.66 -31.33
N PHE A 672 -38.84 -60.53 -31.16
CA PHE A 672 -39.50 -59.80 -32.24
C PHE A 672 -38.51 -59.37 -33.33
N LEU A 673 -37.39 -58.73 -33.00
CA LEU A 673 -36.38 -58.31 -33.97
C LEU A 673 -35.75 -59.51 -34.68
N LYS A 674 -35.54 -60.63 -33.97
CA LYS A 674 -35.03 -61.85 -34.55
C LYS A 674 -36.03 -62.44 -35.54
N ALA A 675 -37.32 -62.50 -35.21
CA ALA A 675 -38.39 -62.94 -36.12
C ALA A 675 -38.49 -62.05 -37.35
N TYR A 676 -38.47 -60.74 -37.16
CA TYR A 676 -38.49 -59.75 -38.24
C TYR A 676 -37.30 -59.92 -39.20
N ARG A 677 -36.07 -60.02 -38.69
CA ARG A 677 -34.87 -60.24 -39.49
C ARG A 677 -34.80 -61.62 -40.13
N GLY A 678 -35.42 -62.62 -39.50
CA GLY A 678 -35.55 -63.96 -40.04
C GLY A 678 -36.67 -64.12 -41.08
N GLN A 679 -37.40 -63.04 -41.36
CA GLN A 679 -38.55 -63.03 -42.27
C GLN A 679 -39.72 -63.92 -41.79
N ASP A 680 -39.78 -64.20 -40.45
CA ASP A 680 -40.93 -64.82 -39.81
C ASP A 680 -41.97 -63.73 -39.47
N TRP A 681 -42.69 -63.33 -40.49
CA TRP A 681 -43.63 -62.21 -40.43
C TRP A 681 -44.80 -62.48 -39.49
N ASP A 682 -45.24 -63.76 -39.35
CA ASP A 682 -46.36 -64.14 -38.50
C ASP A 682 -45.95 -64.02 -37.04
N ALA A 683 -44.77 -64.53 -36.67
CA ALA A 683 -44.27 -64.39 -35.31
C ALA A 683 -44.03 -62.91 -34.94
N ALA A 684 -43.45 -62.12 -35.87
CA ALA A 684 -43.22 -60.70 -35.68
C ALA A 684 -44.55 -59.92 -35.49
N MET A 685 -45.57 -60.21 -36.30
CA MET A 685 -46.90 -59.58 -36.20
C MET A 685 -47.62 -60.00 -34.91
N GLN A 686 -47.47 -61.27 -34.47
CA GLN A 686 -48.03 -61.71 -33.19
C GLN A 686 -47.45 -60.93 -32.04
N HIS A 687 -46.16 -60.70 -32.03
CA HIS A 687 -45.50 -59.88 -31.01
C HIS A 687 -46.04 -58.45 -31.00
N ILE A 688 -46.12 -57.79 -32.16
CA ILE A 688 -46.68 -56.45 -32.31
C ILE A 688 -48.08 -56.38 -31.70
N ASN A 689 -48.97 -57.32 -32.09
CA ASN A 689 -50.35 -57.35 -31.61
C ASN A 689 -50.46 -57.55 -30.06
N THR A 690 -49.48 -58.25 -29.47
CA THR A 690 -49.43 -58.46 -28.01
C THR A 690 -49.02 -57.19 -27.27
N TYR A 691 -47.95 -56.51 -27.70
CA TYR A 691 -47.31 -55.47 -26.91
C TYR A 691 -47.68 -54.04 -27.37
N GLN A 692 -48.22 -53.80 -28.58
CA GLN A 692 -48.55 -52.50 -29.11
C GLN A 692 -49.51 -51.70 -28.20
N LYS A 693 -50.40 -52.38 -27.45
CA LYS A 693 -51.39 -51.75 -26.57
C LYS A 693 -50.91 -51.65 -25.13
N ASP A 694 -49.99 -52.50 -24.73
CA ASP A 694 -49.58 -52.63 -23.33
C ASP A 694 -48.41 -51.68 -23.03
N VAL A 695 -47.60 -51.28 -24.04
CA VAL A 695 -46.46 -50.37 -23.88
C VAL A 695 -46.65 -49.17 -24.84
N SER A 696 -47.23 -48.11 -24.29
CA SER A 696 -47.63 -46.95 -25.10
C SER A 696 -46.44 -46.21 -25.76
N SER A 697 -45.31 -46.25 -25.11
CA SER A 697 -44.06 -45.67 -25.63
C SER A 697 -43.54 -46.34 -26.92
N PHE A 698 -43.91 -47.62 -27.15
CA PHE A 698 -43.57 -48.35 -28.35
C PHE A 698 -44.68 -48.38 -29.41
N SER A 699 -45.82 -47.74 -29.19
CA SER A 699 -46.98 -47.83 -30.09
C SER A 699 -46.61 -47.35 -31.53
N GLN A 700 -46.04 -46.18 -31.69
CA GLN A 700 -45.62 -45.64 -33.01
C GLN A 700 -44.55 -46.53 -33.67
N TYR A 701 -43.63 -47.07 -32.89
CA TYR A 701 -42.61 -48.01 -33.35
C TYR A 701 -43.21 -49.26 -33.95
N TYR A 702 -44.15 -49.87 -33.24
CA TYR A 702 -44.81 -51.10 -33.74
C TYR A 702 -45.74 -50.82 -34.92
N GLU A 703 -46.37 -49.64 -35.03
CA GLU A 703 -47.11 -49.23 -36.19
C GLU A 703 -46.20 -49.13 -37.45
N LEU A 704 -44.99 -48.52 -37.26
CA LEU A 704 -43.98 -48.47 -38.29
C LEU A 704 -43.59 -49.85 -38.77
N PHE A 705 -43.26 -50.77 -37.87
CA PHE A 705 -42.86 -52.12 -38.23
C PHE A 705 -43.99 -52.94 -38.83
N ALA A 706 -45.24 -52.81 -38.37
CA ALA A 706 -46.40 -53.42 -38.95
C ALA A 706 -46.60 -52.98 -40.43
N ALA A 707 -46.42 -51.69 -40.73
CA ALA A 707 -46.46 -51.17 -42.10
C ALA A 707 -45.32 -51.72 -42.93
N ARG A 708 -44.09 -51.78 -42.40
CA ARG A 708 -42.93 -52.38 -43.08
C ARG A 708 -43.10 -53.87 -43.37
N ILE A 709 -43.60 -54.66 -42.40
CA ILE A 709 -43.87 -56.08 -42.57
C ILE A 709 -44.88 -56.30 -43.71
N LYS A 710 -45.97 -55.53 -43.75
CA LYS A 710 -46.97 -55.61 -44.81
C LYS A 710 -46.36 -55.32 -46.19
N SER A 711 -45.47 -54.34 -46.25
CA SER A 711 -44.76 -54.01 -47.50
C SER A 711 -43.78 -55.09 -47.92
N LEU A 712 -43.03 -55.65 -46.97
CA LEU A 712 -42.06 -56.74 -47.21
C LEU A 712 -42.76 -58.08 -47.57
N GLN A 713 -43.93 -58.33 -46.98
CA GLN A 713 -44.77 -59.47 -47.39
C GLN A 713 -45.24 -59.36 -48.86
N ALA A 714 -45.59 -58.11 -49.26
CA ALA A 714 -46.01 -57.86 -50.67
C ALA A 714 -44.83 -57.93 -51.67
N ASN A 715 -43.64 -57.57 -51.22
CA ASN A 715 -42.39 -57.57 -52.03
C ASN A 715 -41.26 -58.20 -51.17
N PRO A 716 -41.19 -59.53 -51.09
CA PRO A 716 -40.23 -60.26 -50.26
C PRO A 716 -38.78 -59.92 -50.60
N PRO A 717 -37.90 -59.60 -49.60
CA PRO A 717 -36.51 -59.15 -49.85
C PRO A 717 -35.65 -60.37 -50.13
N GLY A 718 -35.80 -61.41 -50.58
CA GLY A 718 -34.95 -62.57 -50.86
C GLY A 718 -34.20 -63.14 -49.63
N PRO A 719 -33.64 -64.37 -49.78
CA PRO A 719 -33.06 -65.13 -48.68
C PRO A 719 -31.74 -64.52 -48.12
N GLU A 720 -31.10 -63.65 -48.86
CA GLU A 720 -29.84 -62.98 -48.46
C GLU A 720 -30.07 -61.71 -47.66
N TRP A 721 -31.34 -61.35 -47.39
CA TRP A 721 -31.65 -60.16 -46.61
C TRP A 721 -31.25 -60.31 -45.15
N THR A 722 -30.46 -59.38 -44.65
CA THR A 722 -29.88 -59.40 -43.29
C THR A 722 -30.71 -58.62 -42.30
N GLY A 723 -31.91 -58.21 -42.66
CA GLY A 723 -32.75 -57.36 -41.77
C GLY A 723 -32.41 -55.89 -41.79
N VAL A 724 -31.51 -55.45 -42.67
CA VAL A 724 -31.09 -54.07 -42.76
C VAL A 724 -32.15 -53.21 -43.44
N PHE A 725 -32.55 -52.13 -42.79
CA PHE A 725 -33.44 -51.11 -43.37
C PHE A 725 -32.62 -49.99 -44.00
N VAL A 726 -32.93 -49.63 -45.25
CA VAL A 726 -32.29 -48.51 -45.92
C VAL A 726 -33.15 -47.25 -45.75
N ALA A 727 -32.67 -46.29 -44.93
CA ALA A 727 -33.35 -44.98 -44.76
C ALA A 727 -33.31 -44.20 -46.08
N LEU A 728 -34.48 -43.93 -46.66
CA LEU A 728 -34.63 -43.21 -47.92
C LEU A 728 -34.72 -41.69 -47.74
N SER A 729 -35.03 -41.19 -46.54
CA SER A 729 -35.11 -39.77 -46.19
C SER A 729 -33.93 -39.31 -45.34
N LYS A 730 -33.65 -37.99 -45.44
CA LYS A 730 -32.72 -37.34 -44.51
C LYS A 730 -33.39 -37.20 -43.14
#